data_0776b37e67e1702297ea56972309f2dd
#
_entry.id   0776b37e67e1702297ea56972309f2dd
#
_cell.length_a   1.000
_cell.length_b   1.000
_cell.length_c   1.000
_cell.angle_alpha   90.00
_cell.angle_beta   90.00
_cell.angle_gamma   90.00
#
_symmetry.space_group_name_H-M   'P 1'
#
loop_
_entity.id
_entity.type
_entity.pdbx_description
1 polymer ?
#
loop_
_entity_poly.entity_id
_entity_poly.type
_entity_poly.pdbx_seq_one_letter_code
_entity_poly.pdbx_strand_id
1 'polypeptide(L)'
;MKTTKKTISITLVLTIFITVFCTSLSFSASASETPSVKNIIYMIPDGGAMAPFYLADAVKKAGGFDKAKFPYVTPVEQGEMYLKKYLVGAEKTYSANAEVTDSAAAGTALSSGYKTNNGYVGITSDKKPRATILEACQDMGKNTGMVVTYEWTNATPASFSAHDISRTNMTTMSEQIINQGIDVVLGNTHSAFSNQEWFTDNALSDRGYKVIKDRNALNKVKPGDKIWGKLPAAYYDVERAATTPNLAELTQTAITALDDDNDNGFFLMVEGSAVDGGGHSNNAFKNVSEYLAFDEACKVAIEYAKTRKDTMVVVAPDHDTGGLYYNYSDLNQIVKDIQSGINSSYVKWETTGHTARNGGVFMYLPEGVAYPEGIDPTKASQVANDFYGTYGTFSASYPNNAVNVINNIEIAKYIASLIHVDLDEVSDKLFVDVTDSGTYDPTTEVFSFNDKNITVKRNASSAAIQGINMNLDGEVALYIEGRFYVPQKIFTLESYIKDGIFIRADYNTGEIFYSGNVGVENALVSAVVTKPDSVLSADVENTDLLAVDQTVADATGNYNFNFTVDRLAGSYTIYTNYSSSDELITNQFVLKNTIPMMSVKIGDTDIKEIAQTNNGDELNISLSGFDLADDYPGLVIVAQYSGGILKSAEYTPLTGGSSAFGDELNKKVKSTVIPDVEKIIIHYWNKNTYAPLTASYIID
;
A
#
# COMPACT_ATOMS: atom_id res chain seq x y z
N MET A 1 32.83 27.01 -41.47
CA MET A 1 33.36 25.93 -40.63
C MET A 1 32.69 25.77 -39.25
N LYS A 2 31.68 26.53 -38.87
CA LYS A 2 30.93 26.38 -37.57
C LYS A 2 29.63 25.62 -37.67
N THR A 3 29.11 25.39 -38.88
CA THR A 3 27.83 24.67 -39.09
C THR A 3 27.97 23.13 -39.14
N THR A 4 29.12 22.63 -39.55
CA THR A 4 29.39 21.19 -39.74
C THR A 4 29.62 20.46 -38.39
N LYS A 5 30.08 21.16 -37.33
CA LYS A 5 30.29 20.53 -36.00
C LYS A 5 29.00 20.30 -35.19
N LYS A 6 27.97 21.13 -35.43
CA LYS A 6 26.67 20.95 -34.74
C LYS A 6 25.86 19.79 -35.32
N THR A 7 25.92 19.61 -36.64
CA THR A 7 25.22 18.52 -37.35
C THR A 7 25.82 17.15 -37.02
N ILE A 8 27.14 17.04 -36.87
CA ILE A 8 27.83 15.80 -36.51
C ILE A 8 27.50 15.41 -35.03
N SER A 9 27.37 16.38 -34.12
CA SER A 9 27.02 16.09 -32.69
C SER A 9 25.59 15.59 -32.57
N ILE A 10 24.64 16.16 -33.35
CA ILE A 10 23.22 15.76 -33.29
C ILE A 10 23.04 14.38 -33.94
N THR A 11 23.72 14.10 -35.06
CA THR A 11 23.66 12.79 -35.72
C THR A 11 24.29 11.69 -34.82
N LEU A 12 25.38 11.99 -34.09
CA LEU A 12 26.03 11.02 -33.22
C LEU A 12 25.16 10.70 -31.98
N VAL A 13 24.49 11.69 -31.40
CA VAL A 13 23.57 11.48 -30.27
C VAL A 13 22.32 10.71 -30.72
N LEU A 14 21.78 11.02 -31.91
CA LEU A 14 20.65 10.28 -32.46
C LEU A 14 21.03 8.83 -32.81
N THR A 15 22.24 8.59 -33.32
CA THR A 15 22.72 7.22 -33.63
C THR A 15 22.98 6.41 -32.37
N ILE A 16 23.45 7.03 -31.29
CA ILE A 16 23.62 6.35 -29.98
C ILE A 16 22.25 6.05 -29.37
N PHE A 17 21.27 6.95 -29.48
CA PHE A 17 19.91 6.72 -28.98
C PHE A 17 19.20 5.59 -29.77
N ILE A 18 19.31 5.58 -31.09
CA ILE A 18 18.74 4.54 -31.96
C ILE A 18 19.47 3.20 -31.72
N THR A 19 20.79 3.17 -31.49
CA THR A 19 21.54 1.93 -31.25
C THR A 19 21.23 1.37 -29.84
N VAL A 20 21.08 2.21 -28.83
CA VAL A 20 20.68 1.75 -27.49
C VAL A 20 19.23 1.27 -27.49
N PHE A 21 18.33 1.94 -28.22
CA PHE A 21 16.94 1.52 -28.36
C PHE A 21 16.80 0.24 -29.22
N CYS A 22 17.60 0.11 -30.30
CA CYS A 22 17.56 -1.10 -31.14
C CYS A 22 18.26 -2.31 -30.50
N THR A 23 19.26 -2.13 -29.63
CA THR A 23 19.87 -3.26 -28.91
C THR A 23 19.01 -3.77 -27.76
N SER A 24 18.11 -2.92 -27.21
CA SER A 24 17.09 -3.36 -26.24
C SER A 24 15.83 -3.94 -26.91
N LEU A 25 15.64 -3.72 -28.23
CA LEU A 25 14.50 -4.24 -29.01
C LEU A 25 14.81 -5.52 -29.79
N SER A 26 16.00 -6.16 -29.61
CA SER A 26 16.26 -7.50 -30.15
C SER A 26 15.59 -8.60 -29.29
N PHE A 27 14.39 -8.35 -28.82
CA PHE A 27 13.50 -9.37 -28.28
C PHE A 27 12.56 -9.86 -29.38
N SER A 28 13.01 -10.85 -30.14
CA SER A 28 12.14 -11.89 -30.67
C SER A 28 11.64 -12.68 -29.48
N ALA A 29 10.41 -12.53 -29.16
CA ALA A 29 9.50 -13.51 -28.55
C ALA A 29 8.28 -12.72 -28.13
N SER A 30 7.11 -13.29 -28.25
CA SER A 30 5.94 -12.82 -27.57
C SER A 30 6.36 -12.16 -26.26
N ALA A 31 6.12 -10.86 -26.10
CA ALA A 31 6.18 -10.26 -24.78
C ALA A 31 5.19 -11.05 -23.93
N SER A 32 5.69 -12.05 -23.21
CA SER A 32 4.98 -12.49 -22.03
C SER A 32 4.87 -11.22 -21.21
N GLU A 33 3.66 -10.78 -20.93
CA GLU A 33 3.41 -9.73 -19.95
C GLU A 33 4.32 -10.04 -18.77
N THR A 34 5.15 -9.09 -18.39
CA THR A 34 5.98 -9.27 -17.19
C THR A 34 4.98 -9.58 -16.08
N PRO A 35 5.05 -10.75 -15.42
CA PRO A 35 4.04 -11.12 -14.44
C PRO A 35 4.01 -10.03 -13.36
N SER A 36 2.91 -9.30 -13.28
CA SER A 36 2.74 -8.25 -12.29
C SER A 36 2.26 -8.87 -10.98
N VAL A 37 2.92 -8.55 -9.89
CA VAL A 37 2.44 -8.88 -8.56
C VAL A 37 1.36 -7.88 -8.18
N LYS A 38 0.13 -8.36 -8.07
CA LYS A 38 -1.06 -7.58 -7.73
C LYS A 38 -1.36 -7.67 -6.23
N ASN A 39 -1.29 -8.88 -5.68
CA ASN A 39 -1.57 -9.15 -4.27
C ASN A 39 -0.29 -9.58 -3.54
N ILE A 40 -0.13 -9.06 -2.33
CA ILE A 40 1.02 -9.32 -1.49
C ILE A 40 0.52 -9.81 -0.13
N ILE A 41 1.00 -10.99 0.29
CA ILE A 41 0.77 -11.51 1.63
C ILE A 41 2.13 -11.63 2.32
N TYR A 42 2.36 -10.81 3.33
CA TYR A 42 3.59 -10.74 4.10
C TYR A 42 3.37 -11.36 5.48
N MET A 43 4.06 -12.46 5.76
CA MET A 43 3.82 -13.25 6.97
C MET A 43 5.06 -13.25 7.88
N ILE A 44 4.86 -12.97 9.17
CA ILE A 44 5.93 -12.78 10.15
C ILE A 44 5.70 -13.71 11.35
N PRO A 45 6.53 -14.75 11.53
CA PRO A 45 6.57 -15.49 12.79
C PRO A 45 7.47 -14.71 13.77
N ASP A 46 6.89 -13.86 14.62
CA ASP A 46 7.63 -13.05 15.60
C ASP A 46 8.51 -13.96 16.48
N GLY A 47 9.80 -13.66 16.55
CA GLY A 47 10.78 -14.47 17.26
C GLY A 47 11.08 -15.85 16.65
N GLY A 48 10.62 -16.07 15.42
CA GLY A 48 10.52 -17.37 14.78
C GLY A 48 11.76 -17.83 13.98
N ALA A 49 12.92 -17.95 14.59
CA ALA A 49 14.10 -18.49 13.91
C ALA A 49 14.01 -19.99 13.58
N MET A 50 15.05 -20.51 12.94
CA MET A 50 14.99 -21.84 12.33
C MET A 50 15.06 -23.01 13.32
N ALA A 51 15.62 -22.86 14.51
CA ALA A 51 15.66 -23.96 15.48
C ALA A 51 14.24 -24.34 15.99
N PRO A 52 13.39 -23.40 16.40
CA PRO A 52 11.98 -23.70 16.66
C PRO A 52 11.23 -24.24 15.45
N PHE A 53 11.52 -23.77 14.22
CA PHE A 53 10.91 -24.27 13.00
C PHE A 53 11.19 -25.78 12.80
N TYR A 54 12.45 -26.22 12.93
CA TYR A 54 12.79 -27.64 12.78
C TYR A 54 12.23 -28.50 13.92
N LEU A 55 12.10 -27.93 15.11
CA LEU A 55 11.46 -28.65 16.22
C LEU A 55 9.96 -28.82 15.96
N ALA A 56 9.30 -27.80 15.43
CA ALA A 56 7.90 -27.87 14.98
C ALA A 56 7.72 -28.88 13.83
N ASP A 57 8.64 -28.93 12.86
CA ASP A 57 8.65 -29.94 11.79
C ASP A 57 8.68 -31.36 12.35
N ALA A 58 9.52 -31.62 13.37
CA ALA A 58 9.59 -32.91 14.02
C ALA A 58 8.30 -33.28 14.75
N VAL A 59 7.67 -32.35 15.45
CA VAL A 59 6.38 -32.55 16.14
C VAL A 59 5.25 -32.77 15.14
N LYS A 60 5.21 -32.03 14.03
CA LYS A 60 4.23 -32.21 12.95
C LYS A 60 4.35 -33.58 12.29
N LYS A 61 5.59 -34.06 12.00
CA LYS A 61 5.87 -35.41 11.51
C LYS A 61 5.37 -36.51 12.45
N ALA A 62 5.39 -36.28 13.74
CA ALA A 62 4.89 -37.19 14.74
C ALA A 62 3.35 -37.10 14.95
N GLY A 63 2.63 -36.26 14.19
CA GLY A 63 1.18 -36.15 14.23
C GLY A 63 0.64 -34.93 15.01
N GLY A 64 1.50 -33.99 15.42
CA GLY A 64 1.10 -32.78 16.14
C GLY A 64 0.70 -33.07 17.59
N PHE A 65 -0.19 -32.25 18.15
CA PHE A 65 -0.63 -32.33 19.53
C PHE A 65 -1.78 -33.33 19.75
N ASP A 66 -1.85 -33.87 20.99
CA ASP A 66 -2.96 -34.75 21.42
C ASP A 66 -4.27 -33.93 21.52
N LYS A 67 -5.18 -34.13 20.56
CA LYS A 67 -6.48 -33.46 20.49
C LYS A 67 -7.39 -33.74 21.68
N ALA A 68 -7.17 -34.85 22.42
CA ALA A 68 -7.95 -35.12 23.63
C ALA A 68 -7.53 -34.19 24.78
N LYS A 69 -6.28 -33.76 24.81
CA LYS A 69 -5.74 -32.80 25.79
C LYS A 69 -5.90 -31.35 25.34
N PHE A 70 -5.75 -31.10 24.03
CA PHE A 70 -5.78 -29.75 23.42
C PHE A 70 -6.86 -29.68 22.33
N PRO A 71 -8.17 -29.70 22.71
CA PRO A 71 -9.26 -29.86 21.75
C PRO A 71 -9.41 -28.72 20.75
N TYR A 72 -8.87 -27.54 21.08
CA TYR A 72 -9.00 -26.32 20.26
C TYR A 72 -7.67 -25.87 19.62
N VAL A 73 -6.59 -26.63 19.83
CA VAL A 73 -5.32 -26.38 19.13
C VAL A 73 -5.56 -26.43 17.61
N THR A 74 -4.84 -25.61 16.86
CA THR A 74 -4.91 -25.62 15.39
C THR A 74 -4.66 -27.04 14.86
N PRO A 75 -5.60 -27.61 14.07
CA PRO A 75 -5.43 -28.92 13.49
C PRO A 75 -4.27 -28.92 12.50
N VAL A 76 -3.36 -29.85 12.63
CA VAL A 76 -2.28 -30.07 11.67
C VAL A 76 -2.40 -31.47 11.03
N GLU A 77 -2.07 -31.56 9.74
CA GLU A 77 -1.89 -32.83 9.05
C GLU A 77 -0.51 -33.39 9.37
N GLN A 78 -0.44 -34.71 9.64
CA GLN A 78 0.85 -35.37 9.85
C GLN A 78 1.74 -35.27 8.60
N GLY A 79 2.96 -34.77 8.76
CA GLY A 79 3.90 -34.58 7.66
C GLY A 79 4.93 -33.52 7.97
N GLU A 80 5.58 -33.00 6.97
CA GLU A 80 6.53 -31.90 7.12
C GLU A 80 5.80 -30.55 7.30
N MET A 81 6.49 -29.57 7.87
CA MET A 81 6.02 -28.18 7.85
C MET A 81 5.76 -27.76 6.41
N TYR A 82 4.61 -27.09 6.19
CA TYR A 82 4.20 -26.68 4.86
C TYR A 82 5.17 -25.67 4.23
N LEU A 83 5.71 -24.78 5.05
CA LEU A 83 6.70 -23.78 4.64
C LEU A 83 8.04 -24.37 4.19
N LYS A 84 8.40 -25.56 4.63
CA LYS A 84 9.74 -26.14 4.41
C LYS A 84 10.19 -26.13 2.95
N LYS A 85 9.28 -26.37 2.01
CA LYS A 85 9.53 -26.38 0.57
C LYS A 85 9.67 -24.99 -0.08
N TYR A 86 9.41 -23.94 0.69
CA TYR A 86 9.49 -22.54 0.24
C TYR A 86 10.69 -21.80 0.84
N LEU A 87 11.50 -22.45 1.66
CA LEU A 87 12.74 -21.88 2.19
C LEU A 87 13.71 -21.60 1.05
N VAL A 88 14.09 -20.34 0.86
CA VAL A 88 14.95 -19.89 -0.23
C VAL A 88 16.20 -19.16 0.24
N GLY A 89 16.21 -18.63 1.46
CA GLY A 89 17.32 -17.83 1.97
C GLY A 89 17.30 -17.68 3.47
N ALA A 90 18.21 -16.84 3.93
CA ALA A 90 18.32 -16.37 5.30
C ALA A 90 18.44 -14.86 5.33
N GLU A 91 18.02 -14.24 6.43
CA GLU A 91 18.14 -12.80 6.62
C GLU A 91 18.92 -12.45 7.88
N LYS A 92 19.57 -11.28 7.83
CA LYS A 92 20.20 -10.61 8.97
C LYS A 92 19.23 -9.62 9.57
N THR A 93 18.99 -9.73 10.87
CA THR A 93 17.93 -8.98 11.57
C THR A 93 18.44 -7.79 12.39
N TYR A 94 19.75 -7.57 12.53
CA TYR A 94 20.34 -6.50 13.35
C TYR A 94 19.68 -5.14 13.13
N SER A 95 19.59 -4.31 14.19
CA SER A 95 19.09 -2.94 14.13
C SER A 95 20.20 -1.93 13.83
N ALA A 96 19.86 -0.65 13.65
CA ALA A 96 20.86 0.39 13.37
C ALA A 96 21.83 0.62 14.54
N ASN A 97 21.41 0.35 15.78
CA ASN A 97 22.20 0.62 17.00
C ASN A 97 22.59 -0.64 17.78
N ALA A 98 22.23 -1.84 17.33
CA ALA A 98 22.54 -3.09 18.04
C ALA A 98 22.59 -4.32 17.10
N GLU A 99 23.43 -5.31 17.44
CA GLU A 99 23.45 -6.61 16.76
C GLU A 99 22.15 -7.39 17.02
N VAL A 100 21.61 -7.25 18.23
CA VAL A 100 20.34 -7.87 18.63
C VAL A 100 19.24 -6.82 18.50
N THR A 101 18.34 -7.06 17.57
CA THR A 101 17.19 -6.17 17.32
C THR A 101 16.06 -6.42 18.32
N ASP A 102 15.15 -5.44 18.42
CA ASP A 102 13.81 -5.65 18.94
C ASP A 102 12.79 -5.69 17.80
N SER A 103 11.55 -6.09 18.09
CA SER A 103 10.49 -6.21 17.07
C SER A 103 10.14 -4.86 16.40
N ALA A 104 10.30 -3.72 17.12
CA ALA A 104 10.01 -2.41 16.55
C ALA A 104 11.00 -2.04 15.42
N ALA A 105 12.30 -2.18 15.69
CA ALA A 105 13.34 -1.90 14.70
C ALA A 105 13.33 -2.93 13.56
N ALA A 106 13.09 -4.21 13.88
CA ALA A 106 13.00 -5.26 12.88
C ALA A 106 11.75 -5.09 11.99
N GLY A 107 10.57 -4.86 12.58
CA GLY A 107 9.33 -4.59 11.86
C GLY A 107 9.44 -3.35 10.98
N THR A 108 10.10 -2.28 11.45
CA THR A 108 10.40 -1.08 10.65
C THR A 108 11.28 -1.43 9.45
N ALA A 109 12.31 -2.28 9.63
CA ALA A 109 13.16 -2.72 8.55
C ALA A 109 12.39 -3.54 7.50
N LEU A 110 11.52 -4.46 7.95
CA LEU A 110 10.69 -5.31 7.11
C LEU A 110 9.58 -4.55 6.38
N SER A 111 9.09 -3.43 6.94
CA SER A 111 8.00 -2.64 6.37
C SER A 111 8.46 -1.49 5.48
N SER A 112 9.57 -0.81 5.84
CA SER A 112 10.02 0.42 5.17
C SER A 112 11.30 0.26 4.36
N GLY A 113 12.04 -0.84 4.53
CA GLY A 113 13.36 -1.02 3.91
C GLY A 113 14.48 -0.19 4.54
N TYR A 114 14.28 0.31 5.77
CA TYR A 114 15.27 1.12 6.50
C TYR A 114 15.60 0.52 7.87
N LYS A 115 16.88 0.52 8.22
CA LYS A 115 17.30 0.20 9.59
C LYS A 115 17.03 1.37 10.53
N THR A 116 16.51 1.06 11.71
CA THR A 116 16.30 2.05 12.77
C THR A 116 16.83 1.56 14.13
N ASN A 117 16.74 2.42 15.14
CA ASN A 117 17.15 2.08 16.49
C ASN A 117 16.12 1.19 17.20
N ASN A 118 16.57 0.31 18.07
CA ASN A 118 15.68 -0.47 18.91
C ASN A 118 14.65 0.43 19.61
N GLY A 119 13.39 0.01 19.61
CA GLY A 119 12.27 0.73 20.16
C GLY A 119 11.57 1.71 19.21
N TYR A 120 12.19 2.10 18.11
CA TYR A 120 11.62 3.02 17.11
C TYR A 120 10.68 2.29 16.16
N VAL A 121 9.56 2.92 15.83
CA VAL A 121 8.48 2.39 15.00
C VAL A 121 8.29 3.27 13.76
N GLY A 122 8.44 2.74 12.57
CA GLY A 122 8.17 3.44 11.28
C GLY A 122 9.02 4.70 11.03
N ILE A 123 10.10 4.90 11.77
CA ILE A 123 10.98 6.07 11.64
C ILE A 123 12.43 5.65 11.50
N THR A 124 13.26 6.52 10.93
CA THR A 124 14.72 6.33 10.83
C THR A 124 15.43 6.59 12.15
N SER A 125 16.74 6.27 12.23
CA SER A 125 17.56 6.57 13.40
C SER A 125 17.71 8.07 13.69
N ASP A 126 17.54 8.93 12.68
CA ASP A 126 17.48 10.39 12.80
C ASP A 126 16.04 10.91 12.99
N LYS A 127 15.11 10.03 13.35
CA LYS A 127 13.73 10.32 13.77
C LYS A 127 12.83 10.89 12.68
N LYS A 128 13.11 10.59 11.42
CA LYS A 128 12.22 10.95 10.30
C LYS A 128 11.24 9.81 10.01
N PRO A 129 9.95 10.08 9.83
CA PRO A 129 9.01 9.05 9.41
C PRO A 129 9.38 8.52 8.01
N ARG A 130 9.11 7.24 7.80
CA ARG A 130 9.36 6.55 6.52
C ARG A 130 8.13 5.78 6.12
N ALA A 131 7.69 5.98 4.90
CA ALA A 131 6.57 5.24 4.37
C ALA A 131 6.82 3.73 4.44
N THR A 132 5.82 3.03 4.87
CA THR A 132 5.81 1.57 4.92
C THR A 132 5.25 1.00 3.61
N ILE A 133 5.50 -0.28 3.36
CA ILE A 133 4.92 -0.96 2.20
C ILE A 133 3.39 -1.02 2.26
N LEU A 134 2.79 -1.05 3.47
CA LEU A 134 1.35 -0.97 3.65
C LEU A 134 0.82 0.40 3.21
N GLU A 135 1.44 1.49 3.66
CA GLU A 135 1.07 2.85 3.28
C GLU A 135 1.25 3.11 1.78
N ALA A 136 2.35 2.60 1.21
CA ALA A 136 2.57 2.66 -0.23
C ALA A 136 1.49 1.90 -1.01
N CYS A 137 1.03 0.75 -0.51
CA CYS A 137 -0.08 0.00 -1.09
C CYS A 137 -1.41 0.76 -0.98
N GLN A 138 -1.66 1.48 0.12
CA GLN A 138 -2.83 2.35 0.26
C GLN A 138 -2.78 3.52 -0.75
N ASP A 139 -1.62 4.15 -0.92
CA ASP A 139 -1.44 5.22 -1.91
C ASP A 139 -1.70 4.75 -3.34
N MET A 140 -1.47 3.47 -3.62
CA MET A 140 -1.81 2.82 -4.90
C MET A 140 -3.30 2.42 -5.01
N GLY A 141 -4.12 2.66 -4.00
CA GLY A 141 -5.53 2.24 -3.96
C GLY A 141 -5.72 0.73 -3.79
N LYS A 142 -4.74 0.01 -3.23
CA LYS A 142 -4.91 -1.40 -2.85
C LYS A 142 -5.70 -1.50 -1.55
N ASN A 143 -6.50 -2.56 -1.42
CA ASN A 143 -7.06 -2.93 -0.13
C ASN A 143 -5.95 -3.34 0.83
N THR A 144 -6.08 -3.02 2.12
CA THR A 144 -5.00 -3.30 3.09
C THR A 144 -5.50 -4.04 4.32
N GLY A 145 -4.65 -4.91 4.86
CA GLY A 145 -5.00 -5.69 6.04
C GLY A 145 -3.83 -6.00 6.96
N MET A 146 -4.15 -6.13 8.25
CA MET A 146 -3.27 -6.64 9.31
C MET A 146 -3.99 -7.69 10.11
N VAL A 147 -3.36 -8.84 10.30
CA VAL A 147 -3.84 -9.96 11.10
C VAL A 147 -2.75 -10.36 12.10
N VAL A 148 -3.06 -10.37 13.37
CA VAL A 148 -2.10 -10.69 14.43
C VAL A 148 -2.74 -11.59 15.50
N THR A 149 -1.94 -12.43 16.18
CA THR A 149 -2.42 -13.23 17.29
C THR A 149 -2.39 -12.49 18.63
N TYR A 150 -1.69 -11.35 18.66
CA TYR A 150 -1.60 -10.43 19.82
C TYR A 150 -2.37 -9.14 19.56
N GLU A 151 -1.94 -8.06 20.23
CA GLU A 151 -2.50 -6.71 20.05
C GLU A 151 -2.02 -6.11 18.72
N TRP A 152 -2.96 -5.57 17.97
CA TRP A 152 -2.67 -4.89 16.69
C TRP A 152 -1.84 -3.60 16.85
N THR A 153 -1.61 -3.14 18.10
CA THR A 153 -0.67 -2.05 18.45
C THR A 153 0.68 -2.56 18.97
N ASN A 154 0.93 -3.87 18.98
CA ASN A 154 2.26 -4.38 19.31
C ASN A 154 3.27 -3.89 18.25
N ALA A 155 4.55 -3.95 18.58
CA ALA A 155 5.60 -3.32 17.82
C ALA A 155 5.63 -3.74 16.34
N THR A 156 5.48 -5.03 16.06
CA THR A 156 5.55 -5.56 14.68
C THR A 156 4.43 -5.02 13.79
N PRO A 157 3.11 -5.16 14.12
CA PRO A 157 2.05 -4.57 13.31
C PRO A 157 2.09 -3.04 13.30
N ALA A 158 2.41 -2.40 14.43
CA ALA A 158 2.55 -0.94 14.48
C ALA A 158 3.63 -0.44 13.53
N SER A 159 4.72 -1.19 13.33
CA SER A 159 5.79 -0.81 12.39
C SER A 159 5.37 -0.84 10.91
N PHE A 160 4.22 -1.41 10.57
CA PHE A 160 3.64 -1.36 9.22
C PHE A 160 2.65 -0.21 9.03
N SER A 161 2.25 0.47 10.12
CA SER A 161 1.09 1.37 10.08
C SER A 161 1.15 2.55 11.05
N ALA A 162 2.29 2.78 11.71
CA ALA A 162 2.45 3.89 12.64
C ALA A 162 3.92 4.36 12.73
N HIS A 163 4.10 5.57 13.28
CA HIS A 163 5.40 6.24 13.37
C HIS A 163 5.56 6.86 14.77
N ASP A 164 6.51 6.32 15.54
CA ASP A 164 6.80 6.81 16.89
C ASP A 164 8.24 6.51 17.31
N ILE A 165 8.78 7.32 18.21
CA ILE A 165 10.10 7.10 18.82
C ILE A 165 10.11 5.95 19.85
N SER A 166 8.95 5.42 20.22
CA SER A 166 8.84 4.38 21.23
C SER A 166 7.66 3.44 20.99
N ARG A 167 7.95 2.16 20.87
CA ARG A 167 6.93 1.11 20.80
C ARG A 167 5.98 1.05 22.00
N THR A 168 6.32 1.73 23.10
CA THR A 168 5.46 1.79 24.29
C THR A 168 4.39 2.87 24.21
N ASN A 169 4.44 3.77 23.22
CA ASN A 169 3.45 4.82 23.01
C ASN A 169 2.20 4.29 22.28
N MET A 170 1.63 3.19 22.83
CA MET A 170 0.56 2.44 22.17
C MET A 170 -0.69 3.28 21.90
N THR A 171 -1.03 4.26 22.75
CA THR A 171 -2.18 5.15 22.52
C THR A 171 -1.96 6.02 21.29
N THR A 172 -0.79 6.65 21.15
CA THR A 172 -0.44 7.45 19.96
C THR A 172 -0.50 6.61 18.68
N MET A 173 0.12 5.43 18.71
CA MET A 173 0.11 4.53 17.55
C MET A 173 -1.31 4.03 17.22
N SER A 174 -2.14 3.76 18.24
CA SER A 174 -3.53 3.33 17.99
C SER A 174 -4.39 4.40 17.31
N GLU A 175 -4.17 5.68 17.64
CA GLU A 175 -4.83 6.81 16.95
C GLU A 175 -4.39 6.90 15.47
N GLN A 176 -3.11 6.67 15.18
CA GLN A 176 -2.62 6.65 13.80
C GLN A 176 -3.24 5.51 13.01
N ILE A 177 -3.18 4.28 13.55
CA ILE A 177 -3.69 3.06 12.90
C ILE A 177 -5.20 3.17 12.59
N ILE A 178 -6.01 3.67 13.54
CA ILE A 178 -7.46 3.79 13.31
C ILE A 178 -7.79 4.88 12.30
N ASN A 179 -7.02 5.97 12.26
CA ASN A 179 -7.21 7.07 11.34
C ASN A 179 -6.67 6.78 9.93
N GLN A 180 -5.72 5.86 9.81
CA GLN A 180 -5.18 5.39 8.52
C GLN A 180 -6.24 4.63 7.70
N GLY A 181 -7.25 4.05 8.34
CA GLY A 181 -8.39 3.49 7.62
C GLY A 181 -8.12 2.12 6.97
N ILE A 182 -7.19 1.33 7.48
CA ILE A 182 -6.89 -0.04 7.02
C ILE A 182 -8.17 -0.87 6.95
N ASP A 183 -8.40 -1.59 5.84
CA ASP A 183 -9.68 -2.27 5.60
C ASP A 183 -9.93 -3.46 6.53
N VAL A 184 -8.88 -4.20 6.86
CA VAL A 184 -8.93 -5.38 7.71
C VAL A 184 -7.93 -5.24 8.85
N VAL A 185 -8.42 -5.15 10.09
CA VAL A 185 -7.58 -5.22 11.29
C VAL A 185 -8.12 -6.33 12.19
N LEU A 186 -7.42 -7.44 12.30
CA LEU A 186 -7.79 -8.58 13.13
C LEU A 186 -6.71 -8.86 14.18
N GLY A 187 -7.09 -8.77 15.43
CA GLY A 187 -6.23 -8.98 16.59
C GLY A 187 -6.98 -8.72 17.89
N ASN A 188 -6.29 -8.75 19.02
CA ASN A 188 -6.87 -8.33 20.26
C ASN A 188 -6.61 -6.83 20.54
N THR A 189 -7.27 -6.29 21.54
CA THR A 189 -7.20 -4.87 21.91
C THR A 189 -6.48 -4.70 23.23
N HIS A 190 -5.44 -3.86 23.25
CA HIS A 190 -4.75 -3.52 24.49
C HIS A 190 -5.67 -2.75 25.45
N SER A 191 -5.56 -3.01 26.75
CA SER A 191 -6.45 -2.43 27.77
C SER A 191 -6.33 -0.91 27.90
N ALA A 192 -5.21 -0.31 27.50
CA ALA A 192 -4.97 1.13 27.59
C ALA A 192 -5.97 1.98 26.79
N PHE A 193 -6.53 1.45 25.71
CA PHE A 193 -7.46 2.18 24.85
C PHE A 193 -8.79 1.45 24.58
N SER A 194 -8.99 0.28 25.18
CA SER A 194 -10.21 -0.52 24.99
C SER A 194 -11.50 0.23 25.36
N ASN A 195 -11.41 1.24 26.23
CA ASN A 195 -12.54 2.04 26.72
C ASN A 195 -12.56 3.47 26.17
N GLN A 196 -11.70 3.80 25.18
CA GLN A 196 -11.68 5.12 24.57
C GLN A 196 -12.93 5.34 23.71
N GLU A 197 -13.48 6.57 23.73
CA GLU A 197 -14.69 6.91 22.97
C GLU A 197 -14.54 6.68 21.47
N TRP A 198 -13.37 6.98 20.90
CA TRP A 198 -13.06 6.78 19.49
C TRP A 198 -12.90 5.30 19.11
N PHE A 199 -12.86 4.37 20.07
CA PHE A 199 -12.73 2.93 19.87
C PHE A 199 -13.96 2.12 20.29
N THR A 200 -15.11 2.75 20.51
CA THR A 200 -16.38 2.04 20.74
C THR A 200 -16.83 1.29 19.49
N ASP A 201 -17.73 0.32 19.64
CA ASP A 201 -18.28 -0.39 18.47
C ASP A 201 -19.02 0.59 17.53
N ASN A 202 -19.73 1.57 18.08
CA ASN A 202 -20.39 2.60 17.29
C ASN A 202 -19.37 3.45 16.53
N ALA A 203 -18.31 3.92 17.20
CA ALA A 203 -17.27 4.71 16.55
C ALA A 203 -16.56 3.94 15.41
N LEU A 204 -16.38 2.64 15.55
CA LEU A 204 -15.87 1.79 14.46
C LEU A 204 -16.91 1.61 13.35
N SER A 205 -18.19 1.42 13.71
CA SER A 205 -19.26 1.31 12.71
C SER A 205 -19.47 2.60 11.92
N ASP A 206 -19.33 3.76 12.56
CA ASP A 206 -19.39 5.08 11.91
C ASP A 206 -18.24 5.29 10.91
N ARG A 207 -17.12 4.56 11.08
CA ARG A 207 -15.99 4.48 10.13
C ARG A 207 -16.16 3.37 9.08
N GLY A 208 -17.31 2.73 9.03
CA GLY A 208 -17.64 1.66 8.08
C GLY A 208 -17.19 0.25 8.50
N TYR A 209 -16.63 0.05 9.69
CA TYR A 209 -16.17 -1.26 10.12
C TYR A 209 -17.30 -2.14 10.65
N LYS A 210 -17.28 -3.41 10.27
CA LYS A 210 -17.96 -4.50 10.95
C LYS A 210 -17.09 -5.00 12.09
N VAL A 211 -17.58 -4.95 13.33
CA VAL A 211 -16.82 -5.36 14.50
C VAL A 211 -16.89 -6.88 14.69
N ILE A 212 -15.73 -7.55 14.68
CA ILE A 212 -15.58 -9.00 14.83
C ILE A 212 -15.13 -9.33 16.25
N LYS A 213 -15.97 -10.06 16.99
CA LYS A 213 -15.70 -10.40 18.41
C LYS A 213 -15.45 -11.89 18.65
N ASP A 214 -15.84 -12.73 17.72
CA ASP A 214 -15.74 -14.18 17.83
C ASP A 214 -15.75 -14.89 16.47
N ARG A 215 -15.55 -16.21 16.49
CA ARG A 215 -15.59 -17.07 15.29
C ARG A 215 -16.92 -17.00 14.54
N ASN A 216 -18.05 -16.80 15.21
CA ASN A 216 -19.37 -16.74 14.55
C ASN A 216 -19.53 -15.44 13.75
N ALA A 217 -18.98 -14.32 14.24
CA ALA A 217 -18.95 -13.07 13.51
C ALA A 217 -17.98 -13.17 12.33
N LEU A 218 -16.81 -13.80 12.53
CA LEU A 218 -15.79 -14.04 11.51
C LEU A 218 -16.37 -14.79 10.28
N ASN A 219 -17.15 -15.84 10.52
CA ASN A 219 -17.75 -16.68 9.47
C ASN A 219 -18.82 -15.97 8.61
N LYS A 220 -19.17 -14.72 8.91
CA LYS A 220 -20.15 -13.92 8.16
C LYS A 220 -19.51 -12.87 7.27
N VAL A 221 -18.20 -12.74 7.30
CA VAL A 221 -17.44 -11.79 6.50
C VAL A 221 -17.54 -12.14 5.02
N LYS A 222 -17.66 -11.11 4.19
CA LYS A 222 -17.79 -11.20 2.73
C LYS A 222 -16.71 -10.36 2.04
N PRO A 223 -16.45 -10.60 0.76
CA PRO A 223 -15.61 -9.72 -0.04
C PRO A 223 -16.05 -8.25 0.06
N GLY A 224 -15.11 -7.33 0.20
CA GLY A 224 -15.33 -5.89 0.36
C GLY A 224 -15.79 -5.45 1.76
N ASP A 225 -15.91 -6.37 2.72
CA ASP A 225 -16.22 -5.98 4.10
C ASP A 225 -15.03 -5.30 4.77
N LYS A 226 -15.23 -4.08 5.26
CA LYS A 226 -14.27 -3.42 6.15
C LYS A 226 -14.48 -3.94 7.57
N ILE A 227 -13.45 -4.57 8.15
CA ILE A 227 -13.62 -5.31 9.41
C ILE A 227 -12.59 -4.92 10.47
N TRP A 228 -13.03 -4.87 11.73
CA TRP A 228 -12.16 -4.65 12.89
C TRP A 228 -12.38 -5.72 13.96
N GLY A 229 -11.32 -6.43 14.32
CA GLY A 229 -11.32 -7.45 15.36
C GLY A 229 -11.17 -6.85 16.76
N LYS A 230 -12.14 -7.14 17.63
CA LYS A 230 -12.03 -7.02 19.09
C LYS A 230 -12.03 -8.42 19.68
N LEU A 231 -11.04 -9.23 19.27
CA LEU A 231 -10.96 -10.63 19.62
C LEU A 231 -10.51 -10.83 21.08
N PRO A 232 -10.93 -11.92 21.75
CA PRO A 232 -10.38 -12.26 23.04
C PRO A 232 -8.88 -12.53 22.95
N ALA A 233 -8.13 -12.08 23.94
CA ALA A 233 -6.72 -12.42 24.05
C ALA A 233 -6.55 -13.95 24.17
N ALA A 234 -5.88 -14.56 23.22
CA ALA A 234 -5.42 -15.94 23.29
C ALA A 234 -3.91 -15.90 23.13
N TYR A 235 -3.21 -15.98 24.24
CA TYR A 235 -1.77 -15.87 24.22
C TYR A 235 -1.10 -17.02 23.45
N TYR A 236 -1.67 -18.24 23.53
CA TYR A 236 -1.11 -19.39 22.84
C TYR A 236 -2.21 -20.26 22.22
N ASP A 237 -1.92 -20.86 21.09
CA ASP A 237 -2.87 -21.72 20.36
C ASP A 237 -3.35 -22.92 21.21
N VAL A 238 -2.48 -23.49 22.03
CA VAL A 238 -2.81 -24.59 22.97
C VAL A 238 -3.72 -24.15 24.12
N GLU A 239 -3.84 -22.86 24.41
CA GLU A 239 -4.69 -22.26 25.46
C GLU A 239 -5.98 -21.65 24.87
N ARG A 240 -6.17 -21.72 23.56
CA ARG A 240 -7.27 -21.09 22.85
C ARG A 240 -8.63 -21.69 23.21
N ALA A 241 -9.63 -20.82 23.36
CA ALA A 241 -11.00 -21.23 23.60
C ALA A 241 -11.72 -21.62 22.28
N ALA A 242 -12.80 -22.39 22.38
CA ALA A 242 -13.61 -22.81 21.22
C ALA A 242 -14.13 -21.63 20.37
N THR A 243 -14.45 -20.52 21.00
CA THR A 243 -15.01 -19.32 20.35
C THR A 243 -13.96 -18.42 19.71
N THR A 244 -12.68 -18.59 20.07
CA THR A 244 -11.58 -17.79 19.56
C THR A 244 -11.08 -18.42 18.25
N PRO A 245 -11.05 -17.70 17.12
CA PRO A 245 -10.49 -18.22 15.87
C PRO A 245 -8.98 -18.42 15.99
N ASN A 246 -8.43 -19.36 15.22
CA ASN A 246 -6.99 -19.53 15.06
C ASN A 246 -6.45 -18.61 13.95
N LEU A 247 -5.11 -18.53 13.84
CA LEU A 247 -4.47 -17.65 12.87
C LEU A 247 -4.82 -18.01 11.41
N ALA A 248 -4.98 -19.29 11.10
CA ALA A 248 -5.37 -19.73 9.75
C ALA A 248 -6.79 -19.28 9.39
N GLU A 249 -7.74 -19.34 10.34
CA GLU A 249 -9.11 -18.83 10.17
C GLU A 249 -9.12 -17.31 9.99
N LEU A 250 -8.31 -16.57 10.76
CA LEU A 250 -8.15 -15.12 10.65
C LEU A 250 -7.56 -14.75 9.28
N THR A 251 -6.51 -15.44 8.85
CA THR A 251 -5.85 -15.22 7.54
C THR A 251 -6.82 -15.48 6.39
N GLN A 252 -7.57 -16.58 6.43
CA GLN A 252 -8.57 -16.89 5.40
C GLN A 252 -9.65 -15.81 5.31
N THR A 253 -10.11 -15.32 6.47
CA THR A 253 -11.14 -14.28 6.52
C THR A 253 -10.62 -12.95 5.98
N ALA A 254 -9.37 -12.58 6.34
CA ALA A 254 -8.74 -11.37 5.83
C ALA A 254 -8.61 -11.41 4.31
N ILE A 255 -8.13 -12.53 3.76
CA ILE A 255 -8.05 -12.73 2.31
C ILE A 255 -9.46 -12.60 1.68
N THR A 256 -10.48 -13.21 2.29
CA THR A 256 -11.86 -13.13 1.79
C THR A 256 -12.37 -11.68 1.76
N ALA A 257 -12.08 -10.89 2.79
CA ALA A 257 -12.52 -9.50 2.86
C ALA A 257 -11.80 -8.61 1.85
N LEU A 258 -10.50 -8.84 1.63
CA LEU A 258 -9.65 -8.02 0.77
C LEU A 258 -9.75 -8.36 -0.72
N ASP A 259 -10.12 -9.60 -1.07
CA ASP A 259 -10.26 -10.06 -2.46
C ASP A 259 -11.70 -9.78 -2.96
N ASP A 260 -11.97 -8.54 -3.28
CA ASP A 260 -13.28 -7.98 -3.63
C ASP A 260 -13.40 -7.49 -5.08
N ASP A 261 -12.59 -8.05 -5.98
CA ASP A 261 -12.46 -7.62 -7.38
C ASP A 261 -11.83 -6.21 -7.56
N ASN A 262 -11.19 -5.63 -6.54
CA ASN A 262 -10.39 -4.42 -6.69
C ASN A 262 -9.28 -4.63 -7.72
N ASP A 263 -9.29 -3.84 -8.78
CA ASP A 263 -8.31 -3.95 -9.86
C ASP A 263 -6.86 -3.70 -9.40
N ASN A 264 -6.67 -2.97 -8.31
CA ASN A 264 -5.35 -2.71 -7.72
C ASN A 264 -4.87 -3.87 -6.83
N GLY A 265 -5.76 -4.79 -6.42
CA GLY A 265 -5.46 -5.91 -5.52
C GLY A 265 -5.29 -5.48 -4.07
N PHE A 266 -4.54 -6.27 -3.28
CA PHE A 266 -4.39 -6.03 -1.85
C PHE A 266 -2.99 -6.27 -1.31
N PHE A 267 -2.74 -5.69 -0.11
CA PHE A 267 -1.63 -6.00 0.78
C PHE A 267 -2.18 -6.56 2.09
N LEU A 268 -1.64 -7.68 2.55
CA LEU A 268 -1.99 -8.30 3.84
C LEU A 268 -0.74 -8.66 4.64
N MET A 269 -0.58 -8.05 5.82
CA MET A 269 0.38 -8.45 6.83
C MET A 269 -0.26 -9.47 7.77
N VAL A 270 0.42 -10.59 8.04
CA VAL A 270 -0.03 -11.64 8.98
C VAL A 270 1.09 -11.96 9.96
N GLU A 271 0.79 -11.89 11.25
CA GLU A 271 1.79 -12.15 12.30
C GLU A 271 1.36 -13.28 13.22
N GLY A 272 2.27 -14.24 13.36
CA GLY A 272 2.23 -15.23 14.44
C GLY A 272 2.99 -14.70 15.66
N SER A 273 2.37 -13.79 16.40
CA SER A 273 3.02 -12.98 17.45
C SER A 273 3.50 -13.77 18.65
N ALA A 274 2.86 -14.91 18.96
CA ALA A 274 3.13 -15.62 20.20
C ALA A 274 4.25 -16.69 20.12
N VAL A 275 4.88 -16.86 18.95
CA VAL A 275 6.12 -17.64 18.82
C VAL A 275 7.20 -17.00 19.70
N ASP A 276 7.31 -15.66 19.65
CA ASP A 276 8.17 -14.84 20.50
C ASP A 276 7.91 -15.05 22.00
N GLY A 277 6.65 -15.00 22.41
CA GLY A 277 6.25 -15.25 23.80
C GLY A 277 6.65 -16.64 24.30
N GLY A 278 6.60 -17.65 23.43
CA GLY A 278 7.12 -19.00 23.72
C GLY A 278 8.63 -19.00 23.93
N GLY A 279 9.37 -18.21 23.15
CA GLY A 279 10.81 -17.98 23.28
C GLY A 279 11.16 -17.26 24.58
N HIS A 280 10.54 -16.11 24.87
CA HIS A 280 10.76 -15.33 26.08
C HIS A 280 10.48 -16.11 27.37
N SER A 281 9.50 -17.01 27.35
CA SER A 281 9.18 -17.88 28.48
C SER A 281 10.05 -19.14 28.52
N ASN A 282 10.97 -19.32 27.57
CA ASN A 282 11.78 -20.55 27.41
C ASN A 282 10.90 -21.80 27.44
N ASN A 283 9.78 -21.77 26.76
CA ASN A 283 8.78 -22.83 26.75
C ASN A 283 8.61 -23.43 25.34
N ALA A 284 9.30 -24.54 25.12
CA ALA A 284 9.29 -25.23 23.82
C ALA A 284 7.90 -25.74 23.41
N PHE A 285 7.07 -26.14 24.37
CA PHE A 285 5.71 -26.59 24.09
C PHE A 285 4.86 -25.44 23.51
N LYS A 286 4.87 -24.27 24.15
CA LYS A 286 4.15 -23.07 23.68
C LYS A 286 4.71 -22.56 22.36
N ASN A 287 6.03 -22.42 22.27
CA ASN A 287 6.72 -21.94 21.08
C ASN A 287 6.42 -22.80 19.84
N VAL A 288 6.50 -24.13 19.96
CA VAL A 288 6.19 -25.07 18.88
C VAL A 288 4.71 -25.03 18.49
N SER A 289 3.78 -24.86 19.48
CA SER A 289 2.35 -24.76 19.17
C SER A 289 2.04 -23.55 18.27
N GLU A 290 2.67 -22.42 18.56
CA GLU A 290 2.50 -21.21 17.77
C GLU A 290 3.09 -21.34 16.37
N TYR A 291 4.27 -21.98 16.28
CA TYR A 291 4.88 -22.20 14.96
C TYR A 291 4.04 -23.13 14.08
N LEU A 292 3.41 -24.16 14.67
CA LEU A 292 2.49 -25.04 13.93
C LEU A 292 1.22 -24.30 13.48
N ALA A 293 0.66 -23.44 14.34
CA ALA A 293 -0.50 -22.61 13.99
C ALA A 293 -0.14 -21.61 12.89
N PHE A 294 1.06 -21.03 12.91
CA PHE A 294 1.58 -20.15 11.88
C PHE A 294 1.79 -20.86 10.54
N ASP A 295 2.35 -22.08 10.55
CA ASP A 295 2.51 -22.88 9.33
C ASP A 295 1.18 -23.19 8.64
N GLU A 296 0.11 -23.46 9.39
CA GLU A 296 -1.23 -23.66 8.83
C GLU A 296 -1.80 -22.35 8.25
N ALA A 297 -1.51 -21.19 8.84
CA ALA A 297 -1.87 -19.89 8.26
C ALA A 297 -1.10 -19.62 6.95
N CYS A 298 0.19 -19.95 6.93
CA CYS A 298 1.01 -19.87 5.70
C CYS A 298 0.47 -20.81 4.61
N LYS A 299 0.01 -22.02 5.00
CA LYS A 299 -0.64 -22.94 4.06
C LYS A 299 -1.88 -22.27 3.41
N VAL A 300 -2.74 -21.62 4.20
CA VAL A 300 -3.90 -20.88 3.68
C VAL A 300 -3.48 -19.82 2.68
N ALA A 301 -2.52 -18.98 3.03
CA ALA A 301 -2.03 -17.91 2.16
C ALA A 301 -1.43 -18.43 0.84
N ILE A 302 -0.59 -19.46 0.92
CA ILE A 302 0.07 -20.02 -0.26
C ILE A 302 -0.91 -20.82 -1.13
N GLU A 303 -1.85 -21.56 -0.54
CA GLU A 303 -2.87 -22.28 -1.35
C GLU A 303 -3.80 -21.26 -2.07
N TYR A 304 -4.16 -20.14 -1.44
CA TYR A 304 -4.83 -19.05 -2.12
C TYR A 304 -3.96 -18.49 -3.27
N ALA A 305 -2.69 -18.17 -3.01
CA ALA A 305 -1.78 -17.63 -4.01
C ALA A 305 -1.60 -18.55 -5.23
N LYS A 306 -1.62 -19.87 -5.04
CA LYS A 306 -1.58 -20.85 -6.14
C LYS A 306 -2.80 -20.81 -7.06
N THR A 307 -3.94 -20.36 -6.56
CA THR A 307 -5.14 -20.16 -7.39
C THR A 307 -5.08 -18.88 -8.21
N ARG A 308 -4.15 -17.97 -7.86
CA ARG A 308 -3.97 -16.64 -8.46
C ARG A 308 -2.58 -16.56 -9.11
N LYS A 309 -2.53 -16.02 -10.33
CA LYS A 309 -1.26 -15.85 -11.06
C LYS A 309 -0.50 -14.57 -10.69
N ASP A 310 -1.07 -13.75 -9.85
CA ASP A 310 -0.68 -12.37 -9.51
C ASP A 310 -0.40 -12.17 -8.02
N THR A 311 -0.34 -13.24 -7.24
CA THR A 311 -0.21 -13.18 -5.78
C THR A 311 1.10 -13.77 -5.31
N MET A 312 1.87 -12.98 -4.55
CA MET A 312 3.06 -13.44 -3.87
C MET A 312 2.81 -13.67 -2.37
N VAL A 313 3.55 -14.61 -1.78
CA VAL A 313 3.64 -14.78 -0.33
C VAL A 313 5.10 -14.75 0.07
N VAL A 314 5.46 -13.88 1.00
CA VAL A 314 6.78 -13.82 1.62
C VAL A 314 6.65 -14.05 3.12
N VAL A 315 7.57 -14.84 3.66
CA VAL A 315 7.65 -15.17 5.10
C VAL A 315 9.05 -14.88 5.60
N ALA A 316 9.18 -14.06 6.61
CA ALA A 316 10.43 -13.73 7.26
C ALA A 316 10.18 -13.38 8.73
N PRO A 317 10.92 -13.92 9.70
CA PRO A 317 10.81 -13.54 11.10
C PRO A 317 11.44 -12.15 11.32
N ASP A 318 11.01 -11.46 12.32
CA ASP A 318 11.63 -10.21 12.72
C ASP A 318 12.97 -10.45 13.46
N HIS A 319 13.07 -11.48 14.26
CA HIS A 319 14.28 -11.92 14.98
C HIS A 319 14.16 -13.38 15.49
N ASP A 320 15.17 -13.84 16.21
CA ASP A 320 15.13 -15.04 17.04
C ASP A 320 14.90 -14.66 18.50
N THR A 321 14.09 -15.44 19.23
CA THR A 321 13.87 -15.27 20.64
C THR A 321 14.20 -16.52 21.45
N GLY A 322 14.97 -16.29 22.51
CA GLY A 322 15.38 -17.34 23.44
C GLY A 322 16.63 -18.09 23.04
N GLY A 323 17.00 -18.11 21.76
CA GLY A 323 18.14 -18.87 21.29
C GLY A 323 17.99 -20.38 21.53
N LEU A 324 16.84 -20.95 21.14
CA LEU A 324 16.52 -22.37 21.32
C LEU A 324 17.57 -23.28 20.69
N TYR A 325 17.97 -24.34 21.39
CA TYR A 325 18.79 -25.41 20.85
C TYR A 325 18.55 -26.76 21.57
N TYR A 326 18.90 -27.87 20.92
CA TYR A 326 18.75 -29.21 21.49
C TYR A 326 19.75 -30.20 20.84
N ASN A 327 20.02 -31.31 21.52
CA ASN A 327 20.76 -32.41 20.89
C ASN A 327 19.83 -33.27 20.04
N TYR A 328 20.24 -33.59 18.84
CA TYR A 328 19.43 -34.40 17.93
C TYR A 328 19.14 -35.80 18.46
N SER A 329 20.04 -36.36 19.29
CA SER A 329 19.83 -37.65 19.99
C SER A 329 18.62 -37.65 20.93
N ASP A 330 18.22 -36.48 21.43
CA ASP A 330 17.14 -36.31 22.38
C ASP A 330 15.79 -36.00 21.69
N LEU A 331 15.80 -35.79 20.37
CA LEU A 331 14.65 -35.30 19.60
C LEU A 331 13.39 -36.14 19.79
N ASN A 332 13.52 -37.47 19.81
CA ASN A 332 12.38 -38.37 20.01
C ASN A 332 11.70 -38.15 21.39
N GLN A 333 12.50 -37.87 22.42
CA GLN A 333 11.94 -37.58 23.75
C GLN A 333 11.35 -36.19 23.81
N ILE A 334 12.02 -35.21 23.22
CA ILE A 334 11.51 -33.82 23.13
C ILE A 334 10.15 -33.81 22.45
N VAL A 335 10.00 -34.50 21.33
CA VAL A 335 8.71 -34.58 20.60
C VAL A 335 7.62 -35.20 21.45
N LYS A 336 7.88 -36.28 22.18
CA LYS A 336 6.91 -36.91 23.09
C LYS A 336 6.50 -35.97 24.22
N ASP A 337 7.45 -35.25 24.81
CA ASP A 337 7.19 -34.27 25.88
C ASP A 337 6.26 -33.17 25.37
N ILE A 338 6.61 -32.56 24.22
CA ILE A 338 5.83 -31.48 23.61
C ILE A 338 4.42 -31.93 23.25
N GLN A 339 4.25 -33.08 22.60
CA GLN A 339 2.94 -33.66 22.27
C GLN A 339 2.08 -33.90 23.52
N SER A 340 2.73 -34.16 24.67
CA SER A 340 2.09 -34.36 25.96
C SER A 340 1.81 -33.07 26.74
N GLY A 341 2.19 -31.90 26.22
CA GLY A 341 2.04 -30.60 26.88
C GLY A 341 3.14 -30.31 27.90
N ILE A 342 4.27 -30.97 27.79
CA ILE A 342 5.40 -30.81 28.70
C ILE A 342 6.45 -29.92 28.05
N ASN A 343 6.91 -28.90 28.77
CA ASN A 343 8.09 -28.13 28.40
C ASN A 343 9.34 -29.04 28.61
N SER A 344 9.85 -29.58 27.51
CA SER A 344 10.91 -30.60 27.57
C SER A 344 12.20 -30.04 28.16
N SER A 345 12.74 -30.71 29.20
CA SER A 345 14.01 -30.37 29.83
C SER A 345 15.23 -30.59 28.92
N TYR A 346 15.06 -31.30 27.84
CA TYR A 346 16.12 -31.57 26.82
C TYR A 346 16.27 -30.36 25.86
N VAL A 347 15.26 -29.48 25.75
CA VAL A 347 15.39 -28.22 25.05
C VAL A 347 16.12 -27.21 25.93
N LYS A 348 17.08 -26.52 25.35
CA LYS A 348 17.91 -25.52 26.03
C LYS A 348 17.72 -24.15 25.37
N TRP A 349 18.03 -23.13 26.12
CA TRP A 349 17.86 -21.74 25.74
C TRP A 349 19.10 -20.94 26.11
N GLU A 350 19.50 -20.01 25.27
CA GLU A 350 20.65 -19.12 25.53
C GLU A 350 20.25 -17.96 26.45
N THR A 351 19.04 -17.48 26.28
CA THR A 351 18.53 -16.28 26.97
C THR A 351 17.01 -16.35 27.11
N THR A 352 16.43 -15.39 27.81
CA THR A 352 15.00 -15.06 27.77
C THR A 352 14.71 -13.83 26.89
N GLY A 353 15.71 -13.26 26.24
CA GLY A 353 15.63 -12.15 25.30
C GLY A 353 15.81 -12.62 23.86
N HIS A 354 16.05 -11.68 22.98
CA HIS A 354 16.34 -11.97 21.56
C HIS A 354 17.80 -12.36 21.36
N THR A 355 18.11 -12.92 20.20
CA THR A 355 19.48 -13.21 19.77
C THR A 355 19.74 -12.65 18.36
N ALA A 356 21.01 -12.59 17.95
CA ALA A 356 21.44 -12.14 16.63
C ALA A 356 21.41 -13.27 15.56
N ARG A 357 20.71 -14.36 15.81
CA ARG A 357 20.60 -15.46 14.85
C ARG A 357 19.83 -15.03 13.61
N ASN A 358 20.24 -15.54 12.46
CA ASN A 358 19.57 -15.29 11.19
C ASN A 358 18.18 -15.94 11.15
N GLY A 359 17.22 -15.25 10.57
CA GLY A 359 15.90 -15.78 10.24
C GLY A 359 15.89 -16.54 8.92
N GLY A 360 14.96 -17.47 8.73
CA GLY A 360 14.70 -18.11 7.45
C GLY A 360 13.77 -17.28 6.57
N VAL A 361 14.13 -17.14 5.28
CA VAL A 361 13.30 -16.46 4.28
C VAL A 361 12.60 -17.49 3.40
N PHE A 362 11.27 -17.44 3.37
CA PHE A 362 10.46 -18.35 2.55
C PHE A 362 9.64 -17.52 1.55
N MET A 363 9.56 -17.98 0.30
CA MET A 363 8.84 -17.27 -0.74
C MET A 363 8.02 -18.20 -1.63
N TYR A 364 6.80 -17.82 -1.89
CA TYR A 364 6.00 -18.28 -3.03
C TYR A 364 5.82 -17.09 -3.98
N LEU A 365 6.31 -17.23 -5.19
CA LEU A 365 6.23 -16.20 -6.22
C LEU A 365 5.40 -16.70 -7.40
N PRO A 366 4.63 -15.83 -8.07
CA PRO A 366 3.99 -16.16 -9.34
C PRO A 366 5.01 -16.59 -10.40
N GLU A 367 4.58 -17.40 -11.34
CA GLU A 367 5.44 -17.87 -12.43
C GLU A 367 6.04 -16.68 -13.21
N GLY A 368 7.35 -16.68 -13.41
CA GLY A 368 8.09 -15.65 -14.13
C GLY A 368 8.55 -14.47 -13.26
N VAL A 369 8.11 -14.36 -12.03
CA VAL A 369 8.62 -13.34 -11.08
C VAL A 369 10.00 -13.77 -10.60
N ALA A 370 10.99 -12.87 -10.74
CA ALA A 370 12.36 -13.13 -10.30
C ALA A 370 12.49 -13.01 -8.78
N TYR A 371 13.35 -13.81 -8.16
CA TYR A 371 13.70 -13.66 -6.74
C TYR A 371 14.52 -12.37 -6.50
N PRO A 372 14.54 -11.86 -5.26
CA PRO A 372 15.35 -10.69 -4.93
C PRO A 372 16.84 -10.94 -5.18
N GLU A 373 17.58 -9.85 -5.41
CA GLU A 373 19.03 -9.93 -5.53
C GLU A 373 19.64 -10.60 -4.30
N GLY A 374 20.60 -11.49 -4.54
CA GLY A 374 21.23 -12.29 -3.47
C GLY A 374 20.53 -13.60 -3.17
N ILE A 375 19.36 -13.89 -3.72
CA ILE A 375 18.65 -15.17 -3.59
C ILE A 375 18.72 -15.98 -4.90
N ASP A 376 19.42 -17.10 -4.86
CA ASP A 376 19.44 -18.11 -5.93
C ASP A 376 18.59 -19.32 -5.48
N PRO A 377 17.36 -19.50 -6.02
CA PRO A 377 16.47 -20.58 -5.57
C PRO A 377 17.03 -21.97 -5.81
N THR A 378 18.02 -22.13 -6.71
CA THR A 378 18.68 -23.43 -6.95
C THR A 378 19.52 -23.88 -5.76
N LYS A 379 19.87 -22.97 -4.85
CA LYS A 379 20.64 -23.20 -3.63
C LYS A 379 19.79 -23.43 -2.37
N ALA A 380 18.47 -23.50 -2.50
CA ALA A 380 17.56 -23.68 -1.36
C ALA A 380 17.91 -24.89 -0.47
N SER A 381 18.31 -26.01 -1.08
CA SER A 381 18.77 -27.18 -0.32
C SER A 381 20.04 -26.92 0.50
N GLN A 382 20.95 -26.07 0.01
CA GLN A 382 22.14 -25.67 0.75
C GLN A 382 21.76 -24.78 1.93
N VAL A 383 20.86 -23.81 1.74
CA VAL A 383 20.32 -22.99 2.82
C VAL A 383 19.72 -23.84 3.94
N ALA A 384 18.90 -24.83 3.59
CA ALA A 384 18.32 -25.77 4.55
C ALA A 384 19.39 -26.56 5.32
N ASN A 385 20.46 -27.02 4.63
CA ASN A 385 21.58 -27.73 5.25
C ASN A 385 22.42 -26.82 6.15
N ASP A 386 22.64 -25.56 5.74
CA ASP A 386 23.38 -24.56 6.52
C ASP A 386 22.66 -24.29 7.84
N PHE A 387 21.34 -24.11 7.82
CA PHE A 387 20.53 -23.97 9.04
C PHE A 387 20.53 -25.25 9.88
N TYR A 388 20.31 -26.41 9.26
CA TYR A 388 20.25 -27.68 9.97
C TYR A 388 21.58 -28.03 10.61
N GLY A 389 22.71 -27.88 9.89
CA GLY A 389 24.05 -28.10 10.42
C GLY A 389 24.41 -27.17 11.58
N THR A 390 23.87 -25.93 11.59
CA THR A 390 24.11 -24.93 12.63
C THR A 390 23.35 -25.27 13.91
N TYR A 391 22.08 -25.68 13.82
CA TYR A 391 21.18 -25.81 14.98
C TYR A 391 21.05 -27.28 15.48
N GLY A 392 21.46 -28.27 14.69
CA GLY A 392 21.55 -29.67 15.11
C GLY A 392 22.76 -30.01 16.01
N THR A 393 23.72 -29.09 16.10
CA THR A 393 24.89 -29.18 16.98
C THR A 393 25.29 -27.78 17.42
N PHE A 394 25.25 -27.45 18.65
CA PHE A 394 25.77 -26.32 19.43
C PHE A 394 26.53 -25.14 18.74
N SER A 395 26.53 -24.98 17.44
CA SER A 395 27.19 -23.87 16.77
C SER A 395 26.26 -22.66 16.69
N ALA A 396 26.54 -21.65 17.48
CA ALA A 396 25.71 -20.44 17.63
C ALA A 396 25.77 -19.44 16.44
N SER A 397 26.47 -19.75 15.37
CA SER A 397 26.61 -18.82 14.24
C SER A 397 26.32 -19.50 12.91
N TYR A 398 25.46 -18.84 12.13
CA TYR A 398 25.24 -19.18 10.73
C TYR A 398 26.60 -19.11 9.97
N PRO A 399 26.91 -20.03 9.05
CA PRO A 399 28.22 -20.07 8.43
C PRO A 399 28.60 -18.75 7.75
N ASN A 400 29.82 -18.27 7.93
CA ASN A 400 30.31 -17.02 7.32
C ASN A 400 30.32 -17.05 5.79
N ASN A 401 30.24 -18.21 5.17
CA ASN A 401 30.18 -18.44 3.72
C ASN A 401 28.79 -18.95 3.28
N ALA A 402 27.76 -18.78 4.10
CA ALA A 402 26.41 -19.19 3.77
C ALA A 402 25.91 -18.49 2.50
N VAL A 403 25.12 -19.23 1.73
CA VAL A 403 24.50 -18.72 0.49
C VAL A 403 23.15 -18.11 0.78
N ASN A 404 22.67 -17.25 -0.12
CA ASN A 404 21.34 -16.63 -0.06
C ASN A 404 21.07 -15.89 1.25
N VAL A 405 22.06 -15.15 1.75
CA VAL A 405 21.91 -14.29 2.94
C VAL A 405 21.68 -12.86 2.52
N ILE A 406 20.52 -12.34 2.83
CA ILE A 406 20.13 -10.95 2.56
C ILE A 406 20.03 -10.17 3.87
N ASN A 407 19.85 -8.85 3.77
CA ASN A 407 19.46 -8.03 4.90
C ASN A 407 17.91 -7.94 4.94
N ASN A 408 17.30 -7.88 6.11
CA ASN A 408 15.84 -7.82 6.20
C ASN A 408 15.25 -6.58 5.51
N ILE A 409 15.99 -5.47 5.36
CA ILE A 409 15.57 -4.30 4.58
C ILE A 409 15.35 -4.61 3.09
N GLU A 410 16.02 -5.62 2.55
CA GLU A 410 15.91 -5.97 1.13
C GLU A 410 14.55 -6.57 0.78
N ILE A 411 13.81 -7.10 1.77
CA ILE A 411 12.48 -7.68 1.53
C ILE A 411 11.47 -6.58 1.17
N ALA A 412 11.39 -5.49 1.95
CA ALA A 412 10.51 -4.37 1.63
C ALA A 412 10.86 -3.72 0.29
N LYS A 413 12.16 -3.50 0.02
CA LYS A 413 12.64 -2.96 -1.24
C LYS A 413 12.30 -3.86 -2.43
N TYR A 414 12.42 -5.17 -2.24
CA TYR A 414 12.03 -6.13 -3.27
C TYR A 414 10.53 -6.08 -3.56
N ILE A 415 9.69 -6.07 -2.54
CA ILE A 415 8.23 -5.94 -2.70
C ILE A 415 7.91 -4.62 -3.42
N ALA A 416 8.48 -3.50 -2.98
CA ALA A 416 8.30 -2.19 -3.61
C ALA A 416 8.69 -2.19 -5.10
N SER A 417 9.80 -2.86 -5.45
CA SER A 417 10.24 -3.00 -6.84
C SER A 417 9.25 -3.77 -7.72
N LEU A 418 8.62 -4.82 -7.17
CA LEU A 418 7.64 -5.65 -7.90
C LEU A 418 6.32 -4.92 -8.18
N ILE A 419 5.95 -3.97 -7.32
CA ILE A 419 4.76 -3.13 -7.50
C ILE A 419 5.09 -1.75 -8.07
N HIS A 420 6.36 -1.54 -8.49
CA HIS A 420 6.84 -0.31 -9.11
C HIS A 420 6.66 0.96 -8.26
N VAL A 421 6.92 0.85 -6.95
CA VAL A 421 6.84 1.95 -5.99
C VAL A 421 8.23 2.31 -5.48
N ASP A 422 8.51 3.60 -5.37
CA ASP A 422 9.64 4.15 -4.63
C ASP A 422 9.18 4.60 -3.23
N LEU A 423 9.62 3.89 -2.18
CA LEU A 423 9.24 4.22 -0.80
C LEU A 423 9.79 5.57 -0.32
N ASP A 424 10.84 6.10 -0.95
CA ASP A 424 11.35 7.43 -0.65
C ASP A 424 10.41 8.50 -1.21
N GLU A 425 9.95 8.36 -2.45
CA GLU A 425 8.95 9.26 -3.05
C GLU A 425 7.63 9.23 -2.26
N VAL A 426 7.17 8.05 -1.84
CA VAL A 426 5.98 7.94 -0.99
C VAL A 426 6.19 8.61 0.36
N SER A 427 7.39 8.47 0.98
CA SER A 427 7.72 9.15 2.23
C SER A 427 7.68 10.67 2.10
N ASP A 428 8.26 11.20 1.02
CA ASP A 428 8.28 12.64 0.73
C ASP A 428 6.85 13.18 0.51
N LYS A 429 5.95 12.35 -0.05
CA LYS A 429 4.55 12.69 -0.25
C LYS A 429 3.73 12.64 1.04
N LEU A 430 3.92 11.62 1.86
CA LEU A 430 3.14 11.43 3.09
C LEU A 430 3.64 12.31 4.26
N PHE A 431 4.93 12.67 4.29
CA PHE A 431 5.55 13.28 5.47
C PHE A 431 6.33 14.57 5.15
N VAL A 432 5.63 15.58 4.65
CA VAL A 432 6.21 16.92 4.44
C VAL A 432 6.48 17.58 5.79
N ASP A 433 7.73 17.89 6.10
CA ASP A 433 8.11 18.61 7.32
C ASP A 433 7.67 20.08 7.21
N VAL A 434 6.73 20.47 8.06
CA VAL A 434 6.16 21.83 8.10
C VAL A 434 6.48 22.57 9.38
N THR A 435 7.40 22.05 10.18
CA THR A 435 7.74 22.56 11.52
C THR A 435 7.97 24.07 11.54
N ASP A 436 8.74 24.59 10.57
CA ASP A 436 9.06 26.00 10.48
C ASP A 436 7.96 26.86 9.84
N SER A 437 6.89 26.24 9.33
CA SER A 437 5.78 26.91 8.63
C SER A 437 4.61 27.29 9.54
N GLY A 438 4.66 26.95 10.83
CA GLY A 438 3.55 27.15 11.74
C GLY A 438 3.92 27.00 13.21
N THR A 439 2.90 26.84 14.04
CA THR A 439 3.02 26.65 15.48
C THR A 439 2.19 25.44 15.95
N TYR A 440 2.81 24.55 16.72
CA TYR A 440 2.12 23.43 17.36
C TYR A 440 1.74 23.80 18.81
N ASP A 441 0.48 23.66 19.15
CA ASP A 441 0.00 23.77 20.53
C ASP A 441 -0.12 22.38 21.16
N PRO A 442 0.72 22.03 22.15
CA PRO A 442 0.69 20.73 22.78
C PRO A 442 -0.56 20.49 23.65
N THR A 443 -1.34 21.53 23.98
CA THR A 443 -2.57 21.38 24.80
C THR A 443 -3.74 20.90 23.96
N THR A 444 -3.89 21.48 22.76
CA THR A 444 -4.93 21.11 21.79
C THR A 444 -4.47 20.03 20.81
N GLU A 445 -3.15 19.78 20.77
CA GLU A 445 -2.47 18.90 19.80
C GLU A 445 -2.67 19.35 18.34
N VAL A 446 -2.87 20.65 18.11
CA VAL A 446 -3.14 21.24 16.79
C VAL A 446 -1.91 22.01 16.31
N PHE A 447 -1.54 21.80 15.06
CA PHE A 447 -0.60 22.61 14.31
C PHE A 447 -1.38 23.65 13.47
N SER A 448 -0.97 24.92 13.56
CA SER A 448 -1.54 26.02 12.80
C SER A 448 -0.48 26.66 11.92
N PHE A 449 -0.75 26.75 10.62
CA PHE A 449 0.14 27.42 9.68
C PHE A 449 0.13 28.94 9.89
N ASN A 450 1.30 29.59 9.77
CA ASN A 450 1.44 31.05 10.00
C ASN A 450 0.78 31.88 8.89
N ASP A 451 1.01 31.49 7.63
CA ASP A 451 0.62 32.27 6.44
C ASP A 451 -0.60 31.66 5.71
N LYS A 452 -1.20 30.63 6.26
CA LYS A 452 -2.33 29.91 5.68
C LYS A 452 -3.40 29.67 6.74
N ASN A 453 -4.67 29.76 6.35
CA ASN A 453 -5.78 29.36 7.21
C ASN A 453 -5.95 27.83 7.18
N ILE A 454 -4.93 27.13 7.69
CA ILE A 454 -4.90 25.66 7.76
C ILE A 454 -4.56 25.27 9.19
N THR A 455 -5.33 24.33 9.75
CA THR A 455 -5.05 23.69 11.02
C THR A 455 -5.15 22.18 10.90
N VAL A 456 -4.24 21.46 11.54
CA VAL A 456 -4.17 19.99 11.50
C VAL A 456 -3.92 19.47 12.90
N LYS A 457 -4.74 18.50 13.35
CA LYS A 457 -4.50 17.84 14.62
C LYS A 457 -3.50 16.70 14.43
N ARG A 458 -2.61 16.50 15.42
CA ARG A 458 -1.71 15.34 15.48
C ARG A 458 -2.50 14.03 15.39
N ASN A 459 -1.98 13.05 14.67
CA ASN A 459 -2.56 11.73 14.42
C ASN A 459 -3.91 11.73 13.68
N ALA A 460 -4.36 12.89 13.17
CA ALA A 460 -5.60 12.96 12.41
C ALA A 460 -5.36 12.72 10.91
N SER A 461 -6.32 12.09 10.26
CA SER A 461 -6.45 11.99 8.80
C SER A 461 -7.44 13.03 8.25
N SER A 462 -7.46 14.20 8.86
CA SER A 462 -8.25 15.35 8.42
C SER A 462 -7.56 16.66 8.76
N ALA A 463 -7.86 17.71 7.99
CA ALA A 463 -7.35 19.06 8.21
C ALA A 463 -8.48 20.07 8.05
N ALA A 464 -8.50 21.14 8.85
CA ALA A 464 -9.35 22.27 8.57
C ALA A 464 -8.60 23.25 7.66
N ILE A 465 -9.10 23.43 6.45
CA ILE A 465 -8.52 24.28 5.40
C ILE A 465 -9.52 25.36 5.08
N GLN A 466 -9.16 26.62 5.35
CA GLN A 466 -10.05 27.79 5.20
C GLN A 466 -11.41 27.59 5.92
N GLY A 467 -11.40 26.90 7.07
CA GLY A 467 -12.60 26.60 7.86
C GLY A 467 -13.37 25.35 7.40
N ILE A 468 -13.00 24.72 6.30
CA ILE A 468 -13.61 23.48 5.80
C ILE A 468 -12.82 22.29 6.34
N ASN A 469 -13.50 21.33 6.98
CA ASN A 469 -12.86 20.10 7.42
C ASN A 469 -12.70 19.11 6.26
N MET A 470 -11.47 18.88 5.83
CA MET A 470 -11.12 18.06 4.68
C MET A 470 -10.59 16.71 5.13
N ASN A 471 -11.10 15.62 4.53
CA ASN A 471 -10.60 14.28 4.72
C ASN A 471 -9.28 14.08 3.94
N LEU A 472 -8.29 13.46 4.59
CA LEU A 472 -6.99 13.13 3.99
C LEU A 472 -6.92 11.66 3.51
N ASP A 473 -8.05 10.96 3.48
CA ASP A 473 -8.19 9.58 2.98
C ASP A 473 -7.18 8.60 3.61
N GLY A 474 -7.03 8.68 4.93
CA GLY A 474 -6.14 7.80 5.69
C GLY A 474 -4.70 8.29 5.84
N GLU A 475 -4.29 9.33 5.09
CA GLU A 475 -2.98 9.95 5.29
C GLU A 475 -2.98 10.75 6.61
N VAL A 476 -2.05 10.43 7.50
CA VAL A 476 -2.07 10.91 8.91
C VAL A 476 -1.00 11.96 9.16
N ALA A 477 -1.37 13.05 9.82
CA ALA A 477 -0.41 14.05 10.28
C ALA A 477 0.34 13.59 11.54
N LEU A 478 1.64 13.83 11.61
CA LEU A 478 2.50 13.32 12.68
C LEU A 478 3.20 14.44 13.46
N TYR A 479 3.39 14.22 14.76
CA TYR A 479 4.29 15.03 15.59
C TYR A 479 5.33 14.13 16.24
N ILE A 480 6.60 14.29 15.84
CA ILE A 480 7.71 13.44 16.27
C ILE A 480 8.84 14.34 16.77
N GLU A 481 9.12 14.31 18.07
CA GLU A 481 10.28 14.98 18.70
C GLU A 481 10.43 16.45 18.31
N GLY A 482 9.35 17.21 18.36
CA GLY A 482 9.36 18.64 18.07
C GLY A 482 9.17 18.99 16.59
N ARG A 483 9.04 18.01 15.72
CA ARG A 483 8.76 18.20 14.29
C ARG A 483 7.33 17.80 13.95
N PHE A 484 6.72 18.59 13.09
CA PHE A 484 5.38 18.34 12.59
C PHE A 484 5.41 18.00 11.10
N TYR A 485 4.81 16.88 10.74
CA TYR A 485 4.73 16.37 9.38
C TYR A 485 3.28 16.29 8.92
N VAL A 486 3.04 16.69 7.67
CA VAL A 486 1.70 16.61 7.06
C VAL A 486 1.78 15.95 5.69
N PRO A 487 0.71 15.30 5.23
CA PRO A 487 0.61 14.83 3.85
C PRO A 487 0.62 16.00 2.86
N GLN A 488 1.34 15.85 1.75
CA GLN A 488 1.35 16.81 0.64
C GLN A 488 -0.05 17.12 0.10
N LYS A 489 -0.96 16.17 0.23
CA LYS A 489 -2.38 16.27 -0.12
C LYS A 489 -3.07 17.51 0.47
N ILE A 490 -2.68 17.97 1.66
CA ILE A 490 -3.22 19.20 2.27
C ILE A 490 -3.06 20.40 1.34
N PHE A 491 -1.90 20.55 0.71
CA PHE A 491 -1.62 21.66 -0.20
C PHE A 491 -2.37 21.52 -1.52
N THR A 492 -2.56 20.29 -1.99
CA THR A 492 -3.39 20.00 -3.16
C THR A 492 -4.85 20.35 -2.88
N LEU A 493 -5.40 19.93 -1.73
CA LEU A 493 -6.76 20.25 -1.32
C LEU A 493 -6.96 21.76 -1.14
N GLU A 494 -5.97 22.47 -0.57
CA GLU A 494 -6.02 23.93 -0.44
C GLU A 494 -6.21 24.60 -1.81
N SER A 495 -5.56 24.13 -2.86
CA SER A 495 -5.65 24.69 -4.21
C SER A 495 -7.04 24.57 -4.85
N TYR A 496 -7.89 23.67 -4.36
CA TYR A 496 -9.27 23.50 -4.82
C TYR A 496 -10.27 24.39 -4.06
N ILE A 497 -9.82 25.14 -3.03
CA ILE A 497 -10.69 26.00 -2.25
C ILE A 497 -10.63 27.41 -2.80
N LYS A 498 -11.79 27.94 -3.17
CA LYS A 498 -11.95 29.32 -3.59
C LYS A 498 -13.11 29.97 -2.80
N ASP A 499 -12.86 31.14 -2.22
CA ASP A 499 -13.85 31.89 -1.44
C ASP A 499 -14.53 31.06 -0.33
N GLY A 500 -13.79 30.17 0.32
CA GLY A 500 -14.31 29.28 1.37
C GLY A 500 -15.16 28.11 0.89
N ILE A 501 -15.15 27.82 -0.40
CA ILE A 501 -15.86 26.70 -1.02
C ILE A 501 -14.84 25.75 -1.65
N PHE A 502 -14.97 24.47 -1.34
CA PHE A 502 -14.23 23.39 -1.97
C PHE A 502 -15.07 22.74 -3.05
N ILE A 503 -14.54 22.65 -4.27
CA ILE A 503 -15.14 21.89 -5.37
C ILE A 503 -14.06 21.03 -6.03
N ARG A 504 -14.27 19.71 -6.05
CA ARG A 504 -13.49 18.77 -6.84
C ARG A 504 -14.42 17.94 -7.70
N ALA A 505 -14.16 17.90 -8.99
CA ALA A 505 -14.95 17.12 -9.92
C ALA A 505 -14.05 16.11 -10.66
N ASP A 506 -14.50 14.87 -10.78
CA ASP A 506 -13.87 13.84 -11.57
C ASP A 506 -14.66 13.62 -12.87
N TYR A 507 -14.03 13.95 -13.97
CA TYR A 507 -14.65 13.79 -15.29
C TYR A 507 -14.94 12.32 -15.63
N ASN A 508 -14.12 11.37 -15.16
CA ASN A 508 -14.23 9.96 -15.54
C ASN A 508 -15.40 9.27 -14.85
N THR A 509 -15.59 9.58 -13.57
CA THR A 509 -16.68 9.02 -12.76
C THR A 509 -17.93 9.88 -12.83
N GLY A 510 -17.81 11.17 -13.17
CA GLY A 510 -18.87 12.15 -13.06
C GLY A 510 -19.14 12.57 -11.60
N GLU A 511 -18.26 12.22 -10.68
CA GLU A 511 -18.39 12.60 -9.27
C GLU A 511 -17.97 14.03 -9.03
N ILE A 512 -18.76 14.74 -8.24
CA ILE A 512 -18.53 16.12 -7.84
C ILE A 512 -18.60 16.19 -6.31
N PHE A 513 -17.47 16.45 -5.67
CA PHE A 513 -17.40 16.75 -4.26
C PHE A 513 -17.53 18.26 -4.06
N TYR A 514 -18.47 18.67 -3.25
CA TYR A 514 -18.75 20.06 -2.96
C TYR A 514 -18.89 20.25 -1.45
N SER A 515 -18.11 21.15 -0.88
CA SER A 515 -18.11 21.43 0.56
C SER A 515 -17.96 22.92 0.83
N GLY A 516 -18.51 23.37 1.94
CA GLY A 516 -18.40 24.74 2.40
C GLY A 516 -18.81 24.87 3.86
N ASN A 517 -18.84 26.12 4.34
CA ASN A 517 -19.27 26.45 5.68
C ASN A 517 -20.31 27.54 5.64
N VAL A 518 -21.50 27.35 6.23
CA VAL A 518 -22.58 28.32 6.33
C VAL A 518 -22.55 29.12 7.64
N GLY A 519 -21.62 28.77 8.55
CA GLY A 519 -21.50 29.44 9.86
C GLY A 519 -22.68 29.22 10.80
N VAL A 520 -23.59 28.32 10.48
CA VAL A 520 -24.82 28.04 11.24
C VAL A 520 -24.88 26.54 11.57
N GLU A 521 -24.83 26.26 12.87
CA GLU A 521 -24.93 24.88 13.38
C GLU A 521 -26.28 24.27 13.01
N ASN A 522 -26.24 22.99 12.59
CA ASN A 522 -27.43 22.19 12.23
C ASN A 522 -28.35 22.83 11.16
N ALA A 523 -27.84 23.75 10.35
CA ALA A 523 -28.59 24.31 9.24
C ALA A 523 -28.89 23.23 8.18
N LEU A 524 -30.12 23.19 7.68
CA LEU A 524 -30.45 22.36 6.52
C LEU A 524 -29.90 23.05 5.27
N VAL A 525 -28.97 22.44 4.58
CA VAL A 525 -28.34 22.96 3.37
C VAL A 525 -28.83 22.16 2.16
N SER A 526 -29.28 22.87 1.14
CA SER A 526 -29.74 22.30 -0.12
C SER A 526 -28.82 22.72 -1.24
N ALA A 527 -28.47 21.81 -2.14
CA ALA A 527 -27.65 22.10 -3.31
C ALA A 527 -28.29 21.56 -4.59
N VAL A 528 -28.13 22.30 -5.68
CA VAL A 528 -28.64 21.97 -7.02
C VAL A 528 -27.52 22.14 -8.03
N VAL A 529 -27.25 21.10 -8.81
CA VAL A 529 -26.29 21.13 -9.93
C VAL A 529 -27.06 21.25 -11.24
N THR A 530 -26.74 22.25 -12.07
CA THR A 530 -27.34 22.43 -13.38
C THR A 530 -26.43 22.01 -14.52
N LYS A 531 -27.00 21.70 -15.68
CA LYS A 531 -26.26 21.49 -16.92
C LYS A 531 -25.37 22.69 -17.28
N PRO A 532 -24.32 22.47 -18.08
CA PRO A 532 -23.53 23.56 -18.62
C PRO A 532 -24.42 24.66 -19.24
N ASP A 533 -24.06 25.89 -18.95
CA ASP A 533 -24.73 27.10 -19.47
C ASP A 533 -26.21 27.30 -19.06
N SER A 534 -26.73 26.44 -18.18
CA SER A 534 -28.08 26.58 -17.62
C SER A 534 -28.07 27.41 -16.33
N VAL A 535 -29.05 28.31 -16.19
CA VAL A 535 -29.22 29.20 -15.02
C VAL A 535 -30.46 28.78 -14.23
N LEU A 536 -30.34 28.60 -12.92
CA LEU A 536 -31.47 28.30 -12.05
C LEU A 536 -32.43 29.51 -12.03
N SER A 537 -33.63 29.32 -12.54
CA SER A 537 -34.69 30.28 -12.53
C SER A 537 -36.03 29.59 -12.27
N ALA A 538 -37.09 30.34 -12.04
CA ALA A 538 -38.42 29.78 -11.84
C ALA A 538 -38.95 28.99 -13.06
N ASP A 539 -38.37 29.24 -14.24
CA ASP A 539 -38.77 28.64 -15.51
C ASP A 539 -37.77 27.52 -15.97
N VAL A 540 -36.87 27.07 -15.08
CA VAL A 540 -35.94 25.98 -15.39
C VAL A 540 -36.69 24.69 -15.69
N GLU A 541 -36.49 24.14 -16.87
CA GLU A 541 -37.02 22.82 -17.20
C GLU A 541 -36.35 21.73 -16.36
N ASN A 542 -37.10 20.72 -15.90
CA ASN A 542 -36.56 19.61 -15.12
C ASN A 542 -35.38 18.88 -15.81
N THR A 543 -35.28 19.00 -17.13
CA THR A 543 -34.21 18.43 -17.95
C THR A 543 -32.86 19.12 -17.79
N ASP A 544 -32.81 20.31 -17.21
CA ASP A 544 -31.59 21.09 -16.99
C ASP A 544 -30.99 20.87 -15.59
N LEU A 545 -31.73 20.21 -14.71
CA LEU A 545 -31.23 19.78 -13.40
C LEU A 545 -30.52 18.44 -13.52
N LEU A 546 -29.28 18.38 -13.04
CA LEU A 546 -28.47 17.16 -13.06
C LEU A 546 -28.44 16.46 -11.71
N ALA A 547 -28.40 17.22 -10.63
CA ALA A 547 -28.45 16.68 -9.27
C ALA A 547 -29.10 17.68 -8.33
N VAL A 548 -29.82 17.15 -7.34
CA VAL A 548 -30.38 17.90 -6.22
C VAL A 548 -30.20 17.08 -4.96
N ASP A 549 -29.67 17.68 -3.91
CA ASP A 549 -29.47 16.99 -2.64
C ASP A 549 -29.60 17.96 -1.45
N GLN A 550 -29.80 17.39 -0.26
CA GLN A 550 -29.87 18.11 1.00
C GLN A 550 -29.02 17.42 2.06
N THR A 551 -28.32 18.22 2.85
CA THR A 551 -27.53 17.76 4.01
C THR A 551 -27.77 18.67 5.21
N VAL A 552 -27.34 18.24 6.39
CA VAL A 552 -27.37 19.06 7.60
C VAL A 552 -25.94 19.46 7.93
N ALA A 553 -25.71 20.75 8.10
CA ALA A 553 -24.40 21.26 8.52
C ALA A 553 -24.05 20.73 9.92
N ASP A 554 -22.78 20.50 10.16
CA ASP A 554 -22.27 20.06 11.45
C ASP A 554 -22.32 21.15 12.54
N ALA A 555 -21.83 20.85 13.76
CA ALA A 555 -21.81 21.79 14.89
C ALA A 555 -20.98 23.06 14.62
N THR A 556 -20.14 23.08 13.59
CA THR A 556 -19.31 24.23 13.16
C THR A 556 -19.84 24.90 11.90
N GLY A 557 -20.96 24.41 11.35
CA GLY A 557 -21.60 24.94 10.15
C GLY A 557 -21.06 24.40 8.83
N ASN A 558 -20.20 23.37 8.85
CA ASN A 558 -19.69 22.73 7.63
C ASN A 558 -20.74 21.82 7.02
N TYR A 559 -20.76 21.79 5.70
CA TYR A 559 -21.57 20.86 4.91
C TYR A 559 -20.75 20.24 3.78
N ASN A 560 -21.19 19.08 3.32
CA ASN A 560 -20.60 18.40 2.18
C ASN A 560 -21.67 17.69 1.35
N PHE A 561 -21.43 17.60 0.05
CA PHE A 561 -22.23 16.89 -0.93
C PHE A 561 -21.33 16.04 -1.80
N ASN A 562 -21.85 14.91 -2.27
CA ASN A 562 -21.25 14.10 -3.29
C ASN A 562 -22.30 13.81 -4.38
N PHE A 563 -22.14 14.44 -5.54
CA PHE A 563 -23.04 14.28 -6.66
C PHE A 563 -22.40 13.37 -7.71
N THR A 564 -23.23 12.60 -8.40
CA THR A 564 -22.83 11.91 -9.64
C THR A 564 -23.65 12.47 -10.78
N VAL A 565 -23.00 13.00 -11.80
CA VAL A 565 -23.64 13.57 -12.99
C VAL A 565 -23.17 12.83 -14.25
N ASP A 566 -23.93 12.94 -15.32
CA ASP A 566 -23.46 12.42 -16.61
C ASP A 566 -22.13 13.08 -16.99
N ARG A 567 -21.22 12.28 -17.59
CA ARG A 567 -19.84 12.69 -17.94
C ARG A 567 -19.85 13.69 -19.10
N LEU A 568 -20.36 14.88 -18.89
CA LEU A 568 -20.42 15.94 -19.88
C LEU A 568 -19.33 16.98 -19.56
N ALA A 569 -18.44 17.27 -20.52
CA ALA A 569 -17.54 18.40 -20.38
C ALA A 569 -18.32 19.72 -20.45
N GLY A 570 -17.96 20.68 -19.64
CA GLY A 570 -18.59 22.01 -19.65
C GLY A 570 -18.50 22.74 -18.30
N SER A 571 -19.06 23.95 -18.29
CA SER A 571 -19.16 24.80 -17.10
C SER A 571 -20.45 24.50 -16.36
N TYR A 572 -20.36 23.96 -15.18
CA TYR A 572 -21.50 23.64 -14.32
C TYR A 572 -21.69 24.74 -13.27
N THR A 573 -22.92 24.88 -12.79
CA THR A 573 -23.21 25.76 -11.68
C THR A 573 -23.84 24.98 -10.54
N ILE A 574 -23.33 25.16 -9.32
CA ILE A 574 -23.93 24.66 -8.09
C ILE A 574 -24.61 25.86 -7.39
N TYR A 575 -25.90 25.75 -7.17
CA TYR A 575 -26.68 26.65 -6.38
C TYR A 575 -26.90 26.05 -5.00
N THR A 576 -26.59 26.83 -3.96
CA THR A 576 -26.71 26.37 -2.57
C THR A 576 -27.51 27.34 -1.76
N ASN A 577 -28.43 26.86 -0.92
CA ASN A 577 -29.19 27.63 0.04
C ASN A 577 -29.22 26.89 1.39
N TYR A 578 -29.42 27.61 2.49
CA TYR A 578 -29.58 27.01 3.81
C TYR A 578 -30.72 27.61 4.60
N SER A 579 -31.27 26.85 5.56
CA SER A 579 -32.56 27.08 6.22
C SER A 579 -32.76 28.42 6.97
N SER A 580 -31.69 29.18 7.18
CA SER A 580 -31.76 30.50 7.85
C SER A 580 -31.35 31.66 6.95
N SER A 581 -31.20 31.43 5.64
CA SER A 581 -30.78 32.44 4.68
C SER A 581 -31.77 32.57 3.52
N ASP A 582 -32.05 33.81 3.12
CA ASP A 582 -32.75 34.12 1.87
C ASP A 582 -31.76 34.28 0.69
N GLU A 583 -30.43 34.20 0.94
CA GLU A 583 -29.40 34.31 -0.09
C GLU A 583 -29.16 32.95 -0.77
N LEU A 584 -29.10 33.01 -2.09
CA LEU A 584 -28.69 31.89 -2.91
C LEU A 584 -27.17 31.99 -3.20
N ILE A 585 -26.41 31.05 -2.66
CA ILE A 585 -24.98 30.95 -2.94
C ILE A 585 -24.81 30.28 -4.31
N THR A 586 -24.12 30.94 -5.23
CA THR A 586 -23.91 30.45 -6.58
C THR A 586 -22.43 30.20 -6.82
N ASN A 587 -22.06 28.96 -7.15
CA ASN A 587 -20.69 28.55 -7.45
C ASN A 587 -20.62 27.95 -8.84
N GLN A 588 -19.68 28.44 -9.64
CA GLN A 588 -19.41 27.91 -10.96
C GLN A 588 -18.11 27.10 -10.94
N PHE A 589 -18.14 25.95 -11.55
CA PHE A 589 -16.96 25.14 -11.79
C PHE A 589 -17.00 24.53 -13.20
N VAL A 590 -15.83 24.17 -13.70
CA VAL A 590 -15.70 23.53 -15.01
C VAL A 590 -15.37 22.06 -14.77
N LEU A 591 -16.24 21.16 -15.22
CA LEU A 591 -15.93 19.75 -15.28
C LEU A 591 -15.01 19.53 -16.48
N LYS A 592 -13.73 19.31 -16.21
CA LYS A 592 -12.73 19.09 -17.23
C LYS A 592 -12.47 17.60 -17.40
N ASN A 593 -12.22 17.19 -18.63
CA ASN A 593 -11.68 15.88 -18.91
C ASN A 593 -10.22 15.85 -18.40
N THR A 594 -9.97 15.23 -17.27
CA THR A 594 -8.63 15.05 -16.69
C THR A 594 -7.86 13.94 -17.39
N ILE A 595 -8.52 13.08 -18.18
CA ILE A 595 -7.82 12.19 -19.11
C ILE A 595 -7.60 12.97 -20.39
N PRO A 596 -6.33 13.15 -20.81
CA PRO A 596 -6.06 13.72 -22.11
C PRO A 596 -6.74 12.89 -23.20
N MET A 597 -7.68 13.46 -23.90
CA MET A 597 -8.20 12.83 -25.08
C MET A 597 -7.29 13.15 -26.25
N MET A 598 -6.74 12.09 -26.83
CA MET A 598 -6.02 12.19 -28.10
C MET A 598 -6.98 11.82 -29.22
N SER A 599 -7.17 12.72 -30.18
CA SER A 599 -7.87 12.42 -31.41
C SER A 599 -6.93 12.60 -32.60
N VAL A 600 -7.06 11.72 -33.58
CA VAL A 600 -6.24 11.75 -34.79
C VAL A 600 -7.16 11.83 -35.99
N LYS A 601 -6.93 12.82 -36.86
CA LYS A 601 -7.75 13.05 -38.04
C LYS A 601 -6.90 13.21 -39.31
N ILE A 602 -7.47 12.77 -40.43
CA ILE A 602 -7.04 13.18 -41.79
C ILE A 602 -8.17 14.06 -42.34
N GLY A 603 -7.87 15.34 -42.57
CA GLY A 603 -8.91 16.34 -42.84
C GLY A 603 -9.88 16.41 -41.61
N ASP A 604 -11.16 16.19 -41.85
CA ASP A 604 -12.19 16.18 -40.80
C ASP A 604 -12.59 14.78 -40.32
N THR A 605 -11.95 13.73 -40.85
CA THR A 605 -12.28 12.32 -40.55
C THR A 605 -11.41 11.78 -39.41
N ASP A 606 -12.03 11.25 -38.36
CA ASP A 606 -11.35 10.55 -37.29
C ASP A 606 -10.76 9.23 -37.76
N ILE A 607 -9.49 8.97 -37.44
CA ILE A 607 -8.73 7.79 -37.87
C ILE A 607 -8.52 6.86 -36.67
N LYS A 608 -9.04 5.63 -36.82
CA LYS A 608 -8.92 4.57 -35.80
C LYS A 608 -8.22 3.32 -36.33
N GLU A 609 -8.20 3.14 -37.65
CA GLU A 609 -7.65 1.98 -38.33
C GLU A 609 -6.68 2.40 -39.41
N ILE A 610 -5.61 1.64 -39.65
CA ILE A 610 -4.58 1.94 -40.64
C ILE A 610 -5.15 1.94 -42.06
N ALA A 611 -6.16 1.13 -42.34
CA ALA A 611 -6.84 1.08 -43.60
C ALA A 611 -7.49 2.42 -44.06
N GLN A 612 -7.66 3.35 -43.10
CA GLN A 612 -8.18 4.69 -43.34
C GLN A 612 -7.10 5.69 -43.76
N THR A 613 -5.83 5.25 -43.88
CA THR A 613 -4.68 6.12 -44.22
C THR A 613 -4.08 5.79 -45.56
N ASN A 614 -3.50 6.77 -46.22
CA ASN A 614 -2.69 6.61 -47.40
C ASN A 614 -1.30 7.25 -47.24
N ASN A 615 -0.35 6.78 -48.03
CA ASN A 615 0.98 7.38 -48.03
C ASN A 615 0.91 8.88 -48.34
N GLY A 616 1.51 9.69 -47.48
CA GLY A 616 1.53 11.14 -47.62
C GLY A 616 0.37 11.86 -46.96
N ASP A 617 -0.60 11.15 -46.37
CA ASP A 617 -1.67 11.79 -45.63
C ASP A 617 -1.10 12.54 -44.40
N GLU A 618 -1.62 13.74 -44.17
CA GLU A 618 -1.28 14.53 -42.98
C GLU A 618 -2.19 14.15 -41.81
N LEU A 619 -1.59 13.56 -40.77
CA LEU A 619 -2.25 13.27 -39.49
C LEU A 619 -2.34 14.55 -38.66
N ASN A 620 -3.54 14.97 -38.31
CA ASN A 620 -3.79 16.04 -37.37
C ASN A 620 -4.10 15.44 -36.01
N ILE A 621 -3.15 15.50 -35.06
CA ILE A 621 -3.24 14.97 -33.72
C ILE A 621 -3.64 16.13 -32.84
N SER A 622 -4.81 16.01 -32.20
CA SER A 622 -5.32 16.98 -31.22
C SER A 622 -5.30 16.37 -29.83
N LEU A 623 -4.73 17.09 -28.89
CA LEU A 623 -4.74 16.78 -27.48
C LEU A 623 -5.69 17.76 -26.79
N SER A 624 -6.69 17.26 -26.08
CA SER A 624 -7.65 18.07 -25.32
C SER A 624 -7.80 17.51 -23.91
N GLY A 625 -8.21 18.34 -22.98
CA GLY A 625 -8.56 17.90 -21.61
C GLY A 625 -7.44 18.00 -20.57
N PHE A 626 -6.40 18.82 -20.81
CA PHE A 626 -5.33 19.03 -19.82
C PHE A 626 -5.43 20.36 -19.11
N ASP A 627 -5.22 20.32 -17.80
CA ASP A 627 -4.71 21.44 -17.02
C ASP A 627 -3.18 21.22 -16.88
N LEU A 628 -2.39 21.74 -17.81
CA LEU A 628 -0.94 21.76 -17.63
C LEU A 628 -0.61 23.04 -16.89
N ALA A 629 -0.13 22.92 -15.64
CA ALA A 629 0.62 23.99 -15.01
C ALA A 629 1.74 24.46 -15.97
N ASP A 630 2.07 25.74 -15.91
CA ASP A 630 3.02 26.39 -16.83
C ASP A 630 4.37 25.67 -17.00
N ASP A 631 4.71 24.78 -16.07
CA ASP A 631 5.97 24.05 -15.99
C ASP A 631 5.90 22.57 -16.43
N TYR A 632 4.78 22.08 -16.99
CA TYR A 632 4.66 20.67 -17.36
C TYR A 632 5.15 20.44 -18.79
N PRO A 633 6.38 19.93 -19.00
CA PRO A 633 6.94 19.72 -20.32
C PRO A 633 6.40 18.43 -20.94
N GLY A 634 5.44 18.54 -21.86
CA GLY A 634 4.91 17.43 -22.62
C GLY A 634 5.74 17.11 -23.89
N LEU A 635 5.73 15.84 -24.30
CA LEU A 635 6.35 15.34 -25.52
C LEU A 635 5.39 14.42 -26.27
N VAL A 636 4.97 14.79 -27.46
CA VAL A 636 4.21 13.90 -28.36
C VAL A 636 5.19 13.16 -29.25
N ILE A 637 5.09 11.84 -29.30
CA ILE A 637 5.90 10.97 -30.15
C ILE A 637 4.96 10.23 -31.11
N VAL A 638 5.16 10.35 -32.42
CA VAL A 638 4.46 9.59 -33.45
C VAL A 638 5.40 8.55 -34.01
N ALA A 639 5.17 7.29 -33.69
CA ALA A 639 5.98 6.14 -34.10
C ALA A 639 5.22 5.35 -35.19
N GLN A 640 5.83 5.15 -36.37
CA GLN A 640 5.23 4.45 -37.50
C GLN A 640 6.02 3.16 -37.82
N TYR A 641 5.31 2.07 -37.98
CA TYR A 641 5.87 0.72 -38.13
C TYR A 641 5.45 0.12 -39.49
N SER A 642 6.34 -0.68 -40.08
CA SER A 642 6.10 -1.51 -41.27
C SER A 642 6.89 -2.82 -41.10
N GLY A 643 6.26 -3.97 -41.36
CA GLY A 643 6.84 -5.29 -41.14
C GLY A 643 7.26 -5.52 -39.67
N GLY A 644 6.52 -4.94 -38.70
CA GLY A 644 6.85 -5.01 -37.29
C GLY A 644 8.08 -4.20 -36.86
N ILE A 645 8.68 -3.41 -37.79
CA ILE A 645 9.90 -2.62 -37.55
C ILE A 645 9.55 -1.13 -37.53
N LEU A 646 10.07 -0.39 -36.54
CA LEU A 646 9.96 1.06 -36.48
C LEU A 646 10.65 1.68 -37.72
N LYS A 647 9.91 2.42 -38.53
CA LYS A 647 10.40 3.09 -39.78
C LYS A 647 10.56 4.59 -39.60
N SER A 648 9.68 5.20 -38.79
CA SER A 648 9.74 6.64 -38.52
C SER A 648 9.34 6.88 -37.05
N ALA A 649 10.00 7.85 -36.44
CA ALA A 649 9.60 8.41 -35.14
C ALA A 649 9.78 9.93 -35.21
N GLU A 650 8.69 10.65 -35.13
CA GLU A 650 8.65 12.11 -35.00
C GLU A 650 8.30 12.51 -33.59
N TYR A 651 8.94 13.54 -33.08
CA TYR A 651 8.63 14.03 -31.72
C TYR A 651 8.39 15.55 -31.77
N THR A 652 7.36 15.98 -31.01
CA THR A 652 7.01 17.39 -30.89
C THR A 652 6.96 17.75 -29.40
N PRO A 653 7.88 18.59 -28.92
CA PRO A 653 7.78 19.12 -27.57
C PRO A 653 6.59 20.08 -27.47
N LEU A 654 5.77 19.89 -26.43
CA LEU A 654 4.72 20.83 -26.07
C LEU A 654 5.27 21.70 -24.92
N THR A 655 5.19 23.01 -25.08
CA THR A 655 5.46 23.96 -24.00
C THR A 655 4.14 24.50 -23.50
N GLY A 656 3.96 24.52 -22.17
CA GLY A 656 2.82 25.18 -21.51
C GLY A 656 2.74 26.66 -21.99
N GLY A 657 1.55 27.16 -22.13
CA GLY A 657 1.30 28.59 -22.25
C GLY A 657 0.72 29.07 -20.93
N SER A 658 1.09 30.24 -20.46
CA SER A 658 0.47 30.88 -19.30
C SER A 658 -1.01 31.09 -19.61
N SER A 659 -1.87 30.29 -19.05
CA SER A 659 -3.30 30.51 -19.07
C SER A 659 -3.81 30.44 -17.66
N ALA A 660 -4.70 31.38 -17.32
CA ALA A 660 -5.44 31.34 -16.09
C ALA A 660 -6.15 30.00 -15.95
N PHE A 661 -6.29 29.51 -14.72
CA PHE A 661 -7.10 28.36 -14.37
C PHE A 661 -8.38 28.32 -15.21
N GLY A 662 -8.51 27.37 -16.13
CA GLY A 662 -9.70 27.28 -16.97
C GLY A 662 -9.50 27.10 -18.48
N ASP A 663 -8.30 27.33 -19.04
CA ASP A 663 -8.11 27.24 -20.48
C ASP A 663 -7.80 25.79 -20.93
N GLU A 664 -8.61 25.27 -21.86
CA GLU A 664 -8.37 23.97 -22.50
C GLU A 664 -7.04 23.98 -23.28
N LEU A 665 -6.22 22.95 -23.07
CA LEU A 665 -5.08 22.69 -23.92
C LEU A 665 -5.56 22.11 -25.25
N ASN A 666 -5.76 22.93 -26.27
CA ASN A 666 -5.97 22.51 -27.65
C ASN A 666 -4.64 22.63 -28.42
N LYS A 667 -3.75 21.66 -28.26
CA LYS A 667 -2.51 21.58 -29.03
C LYS A 667 -2.71 20.67 -30.25
N LYS A 668 -2.32 21.13 -31.40
CA LYS A 668 -2.33 20.33 -32.63
C LYS A 668 -0.88 19.98 -33.04
N VAL A 669 -0.63 18.71 -33.22
CA VAL A 669 0.61 18.18 -33.75
C VAL A 669 0.32 17.57 -35.11
N LYS A 670 1.19 17.76 -36.05
CA LYS A 670 1.08 17.20 -37.42
C LYS A 670 2.18 16.18 -37.64
N SER A 671 1.84 15.09 -38.29
CA SER A 671 2.78 14.08 -38.78
C SER A 671 2.31 13.59 -40.15
N THR A 672 3.20 13.02 -40.95
CA THR A 672 2.88 12.52 -42.29
C THR A 672 2.97 11.00 -42.31
N VAL A 673 1.95 10.34 -42.87
CA VAL A 673 1.94 8.89 -43.04
C VAL A 673 3.02 8.45 -44.02
N ILE A 674 3.90 7.53 -43.61
CA ILE A 674 4.98 6.99 -44.48
C ILE A 674 4.45 5.84 -45.36
N PRO A 675 5.19 5.48 -46.44
CA PRO A 675 4.85 4.33 -47.28
C PRO A 675 4.80 3.01 -46.50
N ASP A 676 3.85 2.16 -46.85
CA ASP A 676 3.73 0.79 -46.36
C ASP A 676 3.62 0.70 -44.83
N VAL A 677 3.04 1.72 -44.19
CA VAL A 677 2.78 1.69 -42.74
C VAL A 677 1.71 0.66 -42.41
N GLU A 678 1.98 -0.13 -41.37
CA GLU A 678 1.05 -1.16 -40.84
C GLU A 678 0.49 -0.78 -39.49
N LYS A 679 1.20 0.10 -38.78
CA LYS A 679 0.82 0.52 -37.43
C LYS A 679 1.38 1.89 -37.09
N ILE A 680 0.59 2.76 -36.50
CA ILE A 680 1.00 4.04 -35.95
C ILE A 680 0.71 4.05 -34.47
N ILE A 681 1.71 4.38 -33.65
CA ILE A 681 1.54 4.56 -32.21
C ILE A 681 1.89 6.00 -31.86
N ILE A 682 0.97 6.66 -31.16
CA ILE A 682 1.15 8.03 -30.72
C ILE A 682 1.22 8.02 -29.19
N HIS A 683 2.35 8.49 -28.67
CA HIS A 683 2.61 8.59 -27.24
C HIS A 683 2.58 10.04 -26.79
N TYR A 684 2.09 10.27 -25.59
CA TYR A 684 2.26 11.53 -24.89
C TYR A 684 3.02 11.29 -23.58
N TRP A 685 4.22 11.86 -23.47
CA TRP A 685 5.17 11.61 -22.39
C TRP A 685 5.59 12.90 -21.71
N ASN A 686 6.01 12.80 -20.45
CA ASN A 686 6.71 13.86 -19.77
C ASN A 686 8.11 14.02 -20.37
N LYS A 687 8.43 15.22 -20.85
CA LYS A 687 9.69 15.51 -21.54
C LYS A 687 10.93 15.36 -20.64
N ASN A 688 10.78 15.56 -19.32
CA ASN A 688 11.89 15.53 -18.38
C ASN A 688 12.13 14.12 -17.81
N THR A 689 11.06 13.40 -17.50
CA THR A 689 11.14 12.06 -16.88
C THR A 689 10.99 10.94 -17.92
N TYR A 690 10.52 11.25 -19.13
CA TYR A 690 10.16 10.28 -20.18
C TYR A 690 9.10 9.26 -19.73
N ALA A 691 8.33 9.57 -18.70
CA ALA A 691 7.21 8.75 -18.26
C ALA A 691 5.97 9.00 -19.14
N PRO A 692 5.16 7.97 -19.47
CA PRO A 692 3.91 8.16 -20.19
C PRO A 692 2.94 8.98 -19.34
N LEU A 693 2.32 9.99 -19.98
CA LEU A 693 1.29 10.83 -19.35
C LEU A 693 -0.12 10.34 -19.66
N THR A 694 -0.26 9.50 -20.68
CA THR A 694 -1.52 8.84 -21.06
C THR A 694 -1.26 7.46 -21.64
N ALA A 695 -2.31 6.65 -21.76
CA ALA A 695 -2.29 5.50 -22.65
C ALA A 695 -1.96 5.93 -24.09
N SER A 696 -1.19 5.12 -24.80
CA SER A 696 -0.85 5.39 -26.19
C SER A 696 -2.08 5.25 -27.09
N TYR A 697 -2.23 6.15 -28.06
CA TYR A 697 -3.21 6.01 -29.12
C TYR A 697 -2.64 5.11 -30.21
N ILE A 698 -3.34 4.02 -30.54
CA ILE A 698 -2.87 3.02 -31.51
C ILE A 698 -3.78 3.02 -32.71
N ILE A 699 -3.21 3.07 -33.88
CA ILE A 699 -3.86 2.92 -35.20
C ILE A 699 -3.22 1.69 -35.84
N ASP A 700 -3.91 0.56 -35.90
CA ASP A 700 -3.47 -0.73 -36.44
C ASP A 700 -4.48 -1.36 -37.43
#